data_c9ff92fcf8e8c0bc99403702e3683b2d
#
_entry.id   c9ff92fcf8e8c0bc99403702e3683b2d
#
_cell.length_a   1.000
_cell.length_b   1.000
_cell.length_c   1.000
_cell.angle_alpha   90.00
_cell.angle_beta   90.00
_cell.angle_gamma   90.00
#
_symmetry.space_group_name_H-M   'P 1'
#
loop_
_entity.id
_entity.type
_entity.pdbx_description
1 polymer ?
#
loop_
_entity_poly.entity_id
_entity_poly.type
_entity_poly.pdbx_seq_one_letter_code
_entity_poly.pdbx_strand_id
1 'polypeptide(L)'
;MIQGRQKMKNGLYPFFWQHGEDHAVLSEYMDKIAESGMKGVCIEARPHPDFVGDQWWSDLDLILAKAKENEMKVWILDDSHFPTGYANGKVKECYPQYLKKYLDMRRYDVQGPMRQMRIDLKLLKGRPWDKPDPEQEILKVFMAKRSSRYTEPGDPIHAETLTDITECMDMEKRLLTLDVEDGAWSIFILYLTRKGGEEATKDYLNPLVKEATQILIDEVYEPHYTHYKEMFGTLIEGFFSDEPRFGNMKGTEARIGSDMVLPWRAGLEKELGFDAKYLPLLWVNANGAEAEIRYQYMDLITKLYRDNFTNVLSDWCHAHGVMYLGHTIEDNGAHARLGYGTGHYFRGQETMDYAGIDVIGGQIVPGMNYHHDAFNTGGSNGEFYHYALAKLASSAAHLDPLKKGNSMCEAFGAYGWNEGLKMMKWIADHLIVRGINHIVPHAFDPKKFPDFDCPPHFYAHGMNPQFRYFSTFSNYVNRLMTLFQNGTHPAKVGVLYPAEQEWGGDYMPIEKPARALTEHQISFDIISLDYLAGAEMKEKQYVINGQNFEVMVVPYSTFLPQQGKELLGKLEQAGVRVIYLEKEIRDFDVQKELGQYQVAKFDAEYPELVAGEYLKNNVHHLMLFNENIGNAVNTKMILPDKKKVYRYDAFANTLTEVSQKSQLILQPYESAVFLQGEESGMKEIAEELEADVIRESGHRTGEKAFGTADRVGERMADRMKDRTDLLPDKWKITFADSCSYPEFKETIPTEKLDLISSITGFENKSGTVRYEGTIQLKNTDTERSVQLDLGNAYETAEVFANGHSAGVRICRPYQFDLTGLLREGENQLAVEVTNTLGTQMRDAISHYLPIEPFGVEGMVHLYIEE
;
A
#
# COMPACT_ATOMS: atom_id res chain seq x y z
N MET A 1 -27.02 10.89 15.46
CA MET A 1 -27.69 10.34 14.28
C MET A 1 -27.36 11.28 13.12
N ILE A 2 -26.34 10.96 12.34
CA ILE A 2 -26.00 11.70 11.11
C ILE A 2 -26.80 11.03 9.99
N GLN A 3 -28.06 11.48 9.80
CA GLN A 3 -28.85 11.16 8.63
C GLN A 3 -28.41 12.06 7.48
N GLY A 4 -27.89 11.50 6.39
CA GLY A 4 -27.74 12.19 5.13
C GLY A 4 -26.32 12.33 4.57
N ARG A 5 -25.31 11.56 5.00
CA ARG A 5 -24.09 11.46 4.20
C ARG A 5 -24.41 10.75 2.89
N GLN A 6 -24.28 11.49 1.78
CA GLN A 6 -24.26 10.90 0.44
C GLN A 6 -23.29 9.70 0.45
N LYS A 7 -23.68 8.55 -0.11
CA LYS A 7 -22.77 7.39 -0.20
C LYS A 7 -21.51 7.85 -0.94
N MET A 8 -20.38 7.86 -0.23
CA MET A 8 -19.09 8.16 -0.84
C MET A 8 -18.79 7.12 -1.92
N LYS A 9 -18.30 7.59 -3.05
CA LYS A 9 -17.78 6.71 -4.09
C LYS A 9 -16.26 6.65 -3.91
N ASN A 10 -15.73 5.50 -3.56
CA ASN A 10 -14.28 5.28 -3.57
C ASN A 10 -13.74 5.52 -4.97
N GLY A 11 -12.48 5.90 -5.07
CA GLY A 11 -11.87 6.22 -6.35
C GLY A 11 -10.40 6.62 -6.19
N LEU A 12 -9.86 7.21 -7.23
CA LEU A 12 -8.51 7.75 -7.24
C LEU A 12 -8.53 9.20 -6.78
N TYR A 13 -7.84 9.49 -5.66
CA TYR A 13 -7.64 10.84 -5.12
C TYR A 13 -6.14 11.12 -5.03
N PRO A 14 -5.49 11.61 -6.12
CA PRO A 14 -4.05 11.80 -6.14
C PRO A 14 -3.60 12.88 -5.16
N PHE A 15 -2.36 12.77 -4.69
CA PHE A 15 -1.67 13.91 -4.11
C PHE A 15 -1.53 15.01 -5.15
N PHE A 16 -1.89 16.22 -4.74
CA PHE A 16 -1.64 17.45 -5.47
C PHE A 16 -0.74 18.35 -4.62
N TRP A 17 0.53 18.38 -4.96
CA TRP A 17 1.55 19.10 -4.22
C TRP A 17 1.46 20.60 -4.40
N GLN A 18 1.75 21.33 -3.34
CA GLN A 18 1.65 22.77 -3.28
C GLN A 18 2.97 23.38 -2.83
N HIS A 19 3.56 24.27 -3.65
CA HIS A 19 4.82 24.95 -3.35
C HIS A 19 4.65 26.47 -3.47
N GLY A 20 3.40 26.97 -3.64
CA GLY A 20 3.07 28.38 -3.86
C GLY A 20 3.21 28.81 -5.33
N GLU A 21 2.76 27.97 -6.26
CA GLU A 21 2.75 28.26 -7.70
C GLU A 21 1.75 29.35 -8.08
N ASP A 22 1.95 29.94 -9.28
CA ASP A 22 0.99 30.85 -9.85
C ASP A 22 -0.38 30.19 -10.05
N HIS A 23 -1.46 30.93 -9.77
CA HIS A 23 -2.85 30.49 -9.92
C HIS A 23 -3.18 29.91 -11.31
N ALA A 24 -2.52 30.40 -12.38
CA ALA A 24 -2.70 29.83 -13.72
C ALA A 24 -2.23 28.38 -13.80
N VAL A 25 -1.11 28.04 -13.13
CA VAL A 25 -0.57 26.68 -13.06
C VAL A 25 -1.47 25.80 -12.21
N LEU A 26 -1.90 26.27 -11.03
CA LEU A 26 -2.81 25.52 -10.17
C LEU A 26 -4.14 25.20 -10.88
N SER A 27 -4.71 26.20 -11.59
CA SER A 27 -5.93 26.01 -12.38
C SER A 27 -5.74 24.97 -13.48
N GLU A 28 -4.64 25.05 -14.24
CA GLU A 28 -4.31 24.08 -15.28
C GLU A 28 -4.22 22.67 -14.71
N TYR A 29 -3.47 22.48 -13.60
CA TYR A 29 -3.30 21.17 -12.99
C TYR A 29 -4.61 20.59 -12.48
N MET A 30 -5.49 21.38 -11.86
CA MET A 30 -6.80 20.91 -11.42
C MET A 30 -7.67 20.45 -12.60
N ASP A 31 -7.63 21.18 -13.73
CA ASP A 31 -8.33 20.75 -14.95
C ASP A 31 -7.73 19.44 -15.51
N LYS A 32 -6.40 19.28 -15.49
CA LYS A 32 -5.71 18.04 -15.91
C LYS A 32 -6.01 16.85 -15.00
N ILE A 33 -6.08 17.05 -13.69
CA ILE A 33 -6.51 16.02 -12.75
C ILE A 33 -7.94 15.56 -13.07
N ALA A 34 -8.87 16.47 -13.29
CA ALA A 34 -10.24 16.15 -13.68
C ALA A 34 -10.31 15.41 -15.02
N GLU A 35 -9.61 15.90 -16.06
CA GLU A 35 -9.52 15.28 -17.39
C GLU A 35 -8.96 13.83 -17.32
N SER A 36 -8.08 13.55 -16.38
CA SER A 36 -7.51 12.20 -16.16
C SER A 36 -8.49 11.22 -15.51
N GLY A 37 -9.71 11.65 -15.14
CA GLY A 37 -10.75 10.80 -14.55
C GLY A 37 -10.61 10.56 -13.05
N MET A 38 -9.74 11.31 -12.36
CA MET A 38 -9.62 11.30 -10.90
C MET A 38 -10.90 11.83 -10.24
N LYS A 39 -11.26 11.31 -9.06
CA LYS A 39 -12.53 11.63 -8.37
C LYS A 39 -12.37 12.65 -7.24
N GLY A 40 -11.16 12.95 -6.86
CA GLY A 40 -10.82 13.92 -5.84
C GLY A 40 -9.35 14.26 -5.86
N VAL A 41 -8.88 15.02 -4.87
CA VAL A 41 -7.47 15.34 -4.63
C VAL A 41 -7.16 15.26 -3.14
N CYS A 42 -5.94 14.86 -2.81
CA CYS A 42 -5.33 15.06 -1.50
C CYS A 42 -4.31 16.19 -1.64
N ILE A 43 -4.59 17.34 -1.01
CA ILE A 43 -3.75 18.53 -1.12
C ILE A 43 -2.62 18.41 -0.10
N GLU A 44 -1.37 18.52 -0.55
CA GLU A 44 -0.19 18.46 0.29
C GLU A 44 0.69 19.70 0.14
N ALA A 45 1.03 20.36 1.24
CA ALA A 45 2.12 21.35 1.28
C ALA A 45 3.48 20.61 1.19
N ARG A 46 4.38 21.00 0.18
CA ARG A 46 5.60 20.19 -0.03
C ARG A 46 6.88 20.96 -0.38
N PRO A 47 7.42 21.81 0.46
CA PRO A 47 6.72 22.64 1.41
C PRO A 47 6.05 23.84 0.75
N HIS A 48 4.94 24.30 1.26
CA HIS A 48 4.35 25.57 0.85
C HIS A 48 5.01 26.72 1.63
N PRO A 49 5.45 27.83 0.99
CA PRO A 49 6.21 28.88 1.65
C PRO A 49 5.42 29.65 2.72
N ASP A 50 4.11 29.63 2.65
CA ASP A 50 3.19 30.35 3.54
C ASP A 50 2.05 29.42 4.00
N PHE A 51 2.37 28.18 4.42
CA PHE A 51 1.38 27.21 4.90
C PHE A 51 0.57 27.79 6.07
N VAL A 52 -0.76 27.70 5.99
CA VAL A 52 -1.72 28.30 6.93
C VAL A 52 -1.64 29.84 6.98
N GLY A 53 -1.07 30.47 5.94
CA GLY A 53 -1.00 31.93 5.76
C GLY A 53 -1.85 32.42 4.59
N ASP A 54 -1.77 33.73 4.29
CA ASP A 54 -2.63 34.37 3.29
C ASP A 54 -2.51 33.75 1.88
N GLN A 55 -1.29 33.39 1.48
CA GLN A 55 -1.08 32.74 0.18
C GLN A 55 -1.70 31.34 0.15
N TRP A 56 -1.50 30.54 1.22
CA TRP A 56 -2.11 29.22 1.33
C TRP A 56 -3.65 29.28 1.18
N TRP A 57 -4.29 30.25 1.85
CA TRP A 57 -5.74 30.42 1.73
C TRP A 57 -6.16 30.81 0.32
N SER A 58 -5.40 31.69 -0.35
CA SER A 58 -5.66 32.11 -1.72
C SER A 58 -5.54 30.94 -2.71
N ASP A 59 -4.54 30.09 -2.52
CA ASP A 59 -4.31 28.91 -3.36
C ASP A 59 -5.42 27.86 -3.14
N LEU A 60 -5.79 27.61 -1.87
CA LEU A 60 -6.89 26.71 -1.54
C LEU A 60 -8.24 27.20 -2.06
N ASP A 61 -8.53 28.50 -2.01
CA ASP A 61 -9.78 29.07 -2.56
C ASP A 61 -9.94 28.73 -4.05
N LEU A 62 -8.86 28.83 -4.83
CA LEU A 62 -8.84 28.44 -6.23
C LEU A 62 -9.06 26.94 -6.41
N ILE A 63 -8.29 26.11 -5.66
CA ILE A 63 -8.35 24.65 -5.77
C ILE A 63 -9.75 24.15 -5.39
N LEU A 64 -10.33 24.65 -4.30
CA LEU A 64 -11.67 24.28 -3.86
C LEU A 64 -12.75 24.70 -4.85
N ALA A 65 -12.61 25.89 -5.48
CA ALA A 65 -13.51 26.35 -6.53
C ALA A 65 -13.45 25.39 -7.74
N LYS A 66 -12.25 25.02 -8.19
CA LYS A 66 -12.04 24.08 -9.29
C LYS A 66 -12.52 22.67 -8.95
N ALA A 67 -12.27 22.18 -7.73
CA ALA A 67 -12.77 20.89 -7.28
C ALA A 67 -14.30 20.85 -7.31
N LYS A 68 -14.97 21.92 -6.87
CA LYS A 68 -16.42 22.05 -6.92
C LYS A 68 -16.96 22.10 -8.36
N GLU A 69 -16.29 22.83 -9.26
CA GLU A 69 -16.64 22.93 -10.68
C GLU A 69 -16.59 21.54 -11.35
N ASN A 70 -15.59 20.72 -11.01
CA ASN A 70 -15.35 19.40 -11.57
C ASN A 70 -16.00 18.25 -10.77
N GLU A 71 -16.87 18.54 -9.80
CA GLU A 71 -17.54 17.55 -8.92
C GLU A 71 -16.57 16.63 -8.17
N MET A 72 -15.36 17.11 -7.89
CA MET A 72 -14.31 16.41 -7.17
C MET A 72 -14.43 16.62 -5.65
N LYS A 73 -13.84 15.73 -4.88
CA LYS A 73 -13.72 15.82 -3.42
C LYS A 73 -12.30 16.21 -3.03
N VAL A 74 -12.14 16.68 -1.80
CA VAL A 74 -10.85 17.17 -1.31
C VAL A 74 -10.53 16.55 0.04
N TRP A 75 -9.32 16.02 0.16
CA TRP A 75 -8.63 15.71 1.40
C TRP A 75 -7.48 16.69 1.59
N ILE A 76 -7.06 16.93 2.82
CA ILE A 76 -5.97 17.84 3.15
C ILE A 76 -4.95 17.07 3.99
N LEU A 77 -3.69 17.01 3.57
CA LEU A 77 -2.60 16.50 4.38
C LEU A 77 -2.38 17.46 5.55
N ASP A 78 -2.27 16.92 6.74
CA ASP A 78 -2.50 17.62 8.01
C ASP A 78 -1.24 18.23 8.64
N ASP A 79 -0.19 18.51 7.85
CA ASP A 79 0.97 19.28 8.32
C ASP A 79 1.61 20.10 7.18
N SER A 80 2.57 20.94 7.50
CA SER A 80 3.30 21.79 6.54
C SER A 80 4.19 21.02 5.57
N HIS A 81 4.48 19.79 5.86
CA HIS A 81 5.23 18.83 5.02
C HIS A 81 5.19 17.45 5.67
N PHE A 82 5.44 16.43 4.87
CA PHE A 82 5.67 15.04 5.27
C PHE A 82 6.90 14.91 6.20
N PRO A 83 6.87 14.01 7.19
CA PRO A 83 5.72 13.27 7.73
C PRO A 83 4.96 14.09 8.79
N THR A 84 3.69 13.75 9.07
CA THR A 84 2.86 14.45 10.05
C THR A 84 3.46 14.46 11.46
N GLY A 85 3.53 15.61 12.13
CA GLY A 85 3.93 15.71 13.54
C GLY A 85 4.73 16.95 13.93
N TYR A 86 4.93 17.90 13.01
CA TYR A 86 5.64 19.17 13.28
C TYR A 86 4.70 20.28 13.75
N ALA A 87 3.39 20.16 13.47
CA ALA A 87 2.39 21.20 13.71
C ALA A 87 2.85 22.54 13.12
N ASN A 88 3.17 22.56 11.82
CA ASN A 88 3.72 23.73 11.13
C ASN A 88 4.97 24.32 11.82
N GLY A 89 5.82 23.48 12.43
CA GLY A 89 7.02 23.89 13.16
C GLY A 89 6.76 24.48 14.56
N LYS A 90 5.50 24.68 14.94
CA LYS A 90 5.13 25.36 16.20
C LYS A 90 5.51 24.59 17.46
N VAL A 91 5.57 23.25 17.38
CA VAL A 91 6.02 22.45 18.53
C VAL A 91 7.43 22.86 18.95
N LYS A 92 8.35 22.98 17.99
CA LYS A 92 9.73 23.41 18.24
C LYS A 92 9.81 24.87 18.67
N GLU A 93 9.10 25.77 17.97
CA GLU A 93 9.21 27.21 18.15
C GLU A 93 8.59 27.70 19.46
N CYS A 94 7.39 27.20 19.77
CA CYS A 94 6.56 27.73 20.85
C CYS A 94 6.39 26.77 22.04
N TYR A 95 6.47 25.45 21.79
CA TYR A 95 6.12 24.44 22.79
C TYR A 95 7.20 23.33 22.95
N PRO A 96 8.50 23.68 23.12
CA PRO A 96 9.60 22.71 23.11
C PRO A 96 9.52 21.64 24.21
N GLN A 97 8.72 21.85 25.26
CA GLN A 97 8.46 20.86 26.31
C GLN A 97 7.66 19.65 25.80
N TYR A 98 6.96 19.78 24.68
CA TYR A 98 6.16 18.72 24.05
C TYR A 98 6.88 18.00 22.90
N LEU A 99 8.14 18.33 22.64
CA LEU A 99 8.99 17.56 21.72
C LEU A 99 9.22 16.15 22.26
N LYS A 100 9.41 15.20 21.35
CA LYS A 100 9.70 13.80 21.69
C LYS A 100 10.79 13.66 22.74
N LYS A 101 10.56 12.77 23.69
CA LYS A 101 11.56 12.31 24.67
C LYS A 101 11.68 10.79 24.58
N TYR A 102 12.87 10.32 24.84
CA TYR A 102 13.18 8.91 24.86
C TYR A 102 13.80 8.51 26.18
N LEU A 103 13.58 7.25 26.56
CA LEU A 103 14.35 6.55 27.56
C LEU A 103 15.50 5.83 26.86
N ASP A 104 16.71 5.97 27.38
CA ASP A 104 17.91 5.27 26.93
C ASP A 104 18.65 4.65 28.08
N MET A 105 19.56 3.72 27.78
CA MET A 105 20.30 2.96 28.78
C MET A 105 21.81 2.97 28.50
N ARG A 106 22.60 3.22 29.54
CA ARG A 106 24.04 2.94 29.54
C ARG A 106 24.31 1.77 30.46
N ARG A 107 25.00 0.74 29.96
CA ARG A 107 25.41 -0.45 30.70
C ARG A 107 26.89 -0.39 31.04
N TYR A 108 27.22 -0.74 32.27
CA TYR A 108 28.59 -1.01 32.74
C TYR A 108 28.67 -2.41 33.31
N ASP A 109 29.61 -3.21 32.82
CA ASP A 109 29.87 -4.53 33.36
C ASP A 109 31.11 -4.50 34.27
N VAL A 110 30.94 -5.00 35.47
CA VAL A 110 31.97 -4.92 36.51
C VAL A 110 32.18 -6.29 37.17
N GLN A 111 33.39 -6.50 37.64
CA GLN A 111 33.76 -7.72 38.37
C GLN A 111 34.13 -7.33 39.81
N GLY A 112 33.37 -7.81 40.76
CA GLY A 112 33.70 -7.68 42.21
C GLY A 112 34.63 -8.81 42.71
N PRO A 113 35.12 -8.70 43.99
CA PRO A 113 34.72 -7.62 44.94
C PRO A 113 35.52 -6.34 44.73
N MET A 114 34.82 -5.17 44.83
CA MET A 114 35.44 -3.84 44.84
C MET A 114 34.79 -2.94 45.90
N ARG A 115 35.59 -2.19 46.66
CA ARG A 115 35.07 -1.21 47.61
C ARG A 115 35.16 0.18 47.03
N GLN A 116 34.11 1.00 47.27
CA GLN A 116 34.02 2.38 46.81
C GLN A 116 34.36 2.57 45.31
N MET A 117 33.93 1.68 44.48
CA MET A 117 34.02 1.81 43.04
C MET A 117 33.30 3.07 42.61
N ARG A 118 33.85 3.79 41.62
CA ARG A 118 33.26 5.02 41.09
C ARG A 118 33.08 4.97 39.60
N ILE A 119 31.94 5.43 39.14
CA ILE A 119 31.63 5.59 37.69
C ILE A 119 31.26 7.06 37.45
N ASP A 120 32.04 7.74 36.60
CA ASP A 120 31.73 9.11 36.16
C ASP A 120 30.70 9.05 35.02
N LEU A 121 29.55 9.67 35.25
CA LEU A 121 28.38 9.67 34.32
C LEU A 121 28.17 11.03 33.67
N LYS A 122 29.21 11.89 33.62
CA LYS A 122 29.09 13.19 32.91
C LYS A 122 28.82 13.02 31.43
N LEU A 123 29.33 11.96 30.83
CA LEU A 123 29.05 11.55 29.44
C LEU A 123 28.44 10.15 29.42
N LEU A 124 27.15 10.04 29.08
CA LEU A 124 26.44 8.76 29.11
C LEU A 124 26.65 7.97 27.80
N LYS A 125 26.41 8.58 26.64
CA LYS A 125 26.70 8.05 25.31
C LYS A 125 27.39 9.13 24.47
N GLY A 126 28.32 8.75 23.61
CA GLY A 126 29.03 9.64 22.72
C GLY A 126 30.52 9.31 22.63
N ARG A 127 31.24 10.09 21.87
CA ARG A 127 32.71 9.98 21.68
C ARG A 127 33.43 10.72 22.80
N PRO A 128 34.68 10.36 23.10
CA PRO A 128 35.44 10.98 24.22
C PRO A 128 35.58 12.49 24.12
N TRP A 129 35.46 13.07 22.93
CA TRP A 129 35.53 14.51 22.66
C TRP A 129 34.19 15.21 22.58
N ASP A 130 33.08 14.47 22.69
CA ASP A 130 31.75 15.09 22.72
C ASP A 130 31.52 15.80 24.04
N LYS A 131 30.78 16.92 24.00
CA LYS A 131 30.37 17.61 25.21
C LYS A 131 29.21 16.87 25.88
N PRO A 132 29.14 16.89 27.23
CA PRO A 132 27.97 16.43 27.94
C PRO A 132 26.70 17.09 27.41
N ASP A 133 25.63 16.32 27.24
CA ASP A 133 24.35 16.85 26.84
C ASP A 133 23.58 17.34 28.06
N PRO A 134 23.30 18.65 28.17
CA PRO A 134 22.60 19.22 29.34
C PRO A 134 21.13 18.75 29.44
N GLU A 135 20.55 18.27 28.34
CA GLU A 135 19.17 17.76 28.31
C GLU A 135 19.05 16.28 28.76
N GLN A 136 20.18 15.60 28.99
CA GLN A 136 20.16 14.24 29.51
C GLN A 136 19.91 14.24 31.01
N GLU A 137 18.83 13.60 31.42
CA GLU A 137 18.38 13.49 32.82
C GLU A 137 18.51 12.02 33.27
N ILE A 138 19.34 11.71 34.25
CA ILE A 138 19.42 10.40 34.84
C ILE A 138 18.14 10.11 35.63
N LEU A 139 17.41 9.07 35.21
CA LEU A 139 16.13 8.69 35.79
C LEU A 139 16.34 7.72 36.98
N LYS A 140 17.07 6.61 36.73
CA LYS A 140 17.28 5.52 37.68
C LYS A 140 18.60 4.79 37.40
N VAL A 141 19.12 4.14 38.45
CA VAL A 141 20.31 3.27 38.36
C VAL A 141 19.97 1.92 38.97
N PHE A 142 20.19 0.86 38.21
CA PHE A 142 19.95 -0.53 38.66
C PHE A 142 21.20 -1.36 38.54
N MET A 143 21.26 -2.45 39.31
CA MET A 143 22.34 -3.40 39.30
C MET A 143 21.79 -4.83 39.33
N ALA A 144 22.43 -5.75 38.59
CA ALA A 144 22.07 -7.19 38.59
C ALA A 144 23.28 -8.06 38.39
N LYS A 145 23.21 -9.32 38.89
CA LYS A 145 24.19 -10.37 38.58
C LYS A 145 24.08 -10.80 37.13
N ARG A 146 25.23 -11.05 36.50
CA ARG A 146 25.31 -11.69 35.18
C ARG A 146 25.42 -13.20 35.28
N SER A 147 24.89 -13.87 34.27
CA SER A 147 24.99 -15.35 34.18
C SER A 147 26.40 -15.83 33.84
N SER A 148 27.24 -14.97 33.23
CA SER A 148 28.61 -15.31 32.87
C SER A 148 29.61 -14.27 33.40
N ARG A 149 30.85 -14.71 33.65
CA ARG A 149 31.97 -13.80 33.96
C ARG A 149 32.51 -13.08 32.74
N TYR A 150 32.27 -13.58 31.55
CA TYR A 150 32.73 -13.00 30.29
C TYR A 150 31.55 -12.30 29.61
N THR A 151 31.76 -11.08 29.15
CA THR A 151 30.73 -10.35 28.40
C THR A 151 30.75 -10.80 26.95
N GLU A 152 29.77 -11.61 26.59
CA GLU A 152 29.37 -11.74 25.19
C GLU A 152 28.21 -10.75 24.95
N PRO A 153 28.11 -10.12 23.78
CA PRO A 153 26.93 -9.37 23.44
C PRO A 153 25.68 -10.25 23.59
N GLY A 154 24.74 -9.83 24.45
CA GLY A 154 23.53 -10.58 24.73
C GLY A 154 23.58 -11.56 25.92
N ASP A 155 24.67 -11.63 26.67
CA ASP A 155 24.72 -12.43 27.92
C ASP A 155 23.58 -12.06 28.85
N PRO A 156 22.73 -13.01 29.26
CA PRO A 156 21.59 -12.76 30.13
C PRO A 156 22.02 -12.36 31.55
N ILE A 157 21.14 -11.62 32.21
CA ILE A 157 21.25 -11.30 33.63
C ILE A 157 20.30 -12.19 34.46
N HIS A 158 20.51 -12.21 35.77
CA HIS A 158 19.57 -12.81 36.72
C HIS A 158 18.54 -11.76 37.14
N ALA A 159 17.35 -11.79 36.55
CA ALA A 159 16.28 -10.79 36.76
C ALA A 159 15.92 -10.64 38.26
N GLU A 160 15.93 -11.73 39.03
CA GLU A 160 15.61 -11.73 40.46
C GLU A 160 16.63 -10.95 41.31
N THR A 161 17.80 -10.66 40.77
CA THR A 161 18.84 -9.89 41.45
C THR A 161 18.82 -8.40 41.13
N LEU A 162 17.90 -7.95 40.23
CA LEU A 162 17.75 -6.55 39.90
C LEU A 162 17.39 -5.73 41.15
N THR A 163 18.23 -4.75 41.45
CA THR A 163 18.11 -3.87 42.62
C THR A 163 18.28 -2.43 42.22
N ASP A 164 17.42 -1.54 42.73
CA ASP A 164 17.54 -0.10 42.58
C ASP A 164 18.68 0.43 43.47
N ILE A 165 19.69 1.02 42.86
CA ILE A 165 20.85 1.59 43.52
C ILE A 165 20.97 3.08 43.24
N THR A 166 19.87 3.74 42.89
CA THR A 166 19.82 5.16 42.54
C THR A 166 20.32 6.03 43.69
N GLU A 167 20.12 5.63 44.95
CA GLU A 167 20.62 6.32 46.12
C GLU A 167 22.17 6.42 46.23
N CYS A 168 22.88 5.52 45.55
CA CYS A 168 24.34 5.54 45.45
C CYS A 168 24.86 6.61 44.48
N MET A 169 23.97 7.34 43.82
CA MET A 169 24.27 8.35 42.81
C MET A 169 24.28 9.74 43.40
N ASP A 170 25.39 10.46 43.26
CA ASP A 170 25.45 11.92 43.43
C ASP A 170 24.98 12.59 42.13
N MET A 171 23.73 13.04 42.11
CA MET A 171 23.09 13.60 40.92
C MET A 171 23.75 14.90 40.43
N GLU A 172 24.25 15.76 41.37
CA GLU A 172 24.90 17.02 41.02
C GLU A 172 26.26 16.78 40.34
N LYS A 173 27.05 15.86 40.92
CA LYS A 173 28.37 15.52 40.36
C LYS A 173 28.30 14.51 39.23
N ARG A 174 27.12 13.90 39.00
CA ARG A 174 26.95 12.74 38.08
C ARG A 174 27.97 11.63 38.37
N LEU A 175 28.11 11.28 39.65
CA LEU A 175 29.08 10.29 40.09
C LEU A 175 28.38 9.16 40.87
N LEU A 176 28.43 7.97 40.36
CA LEU A 176 27.98 6.77 41.08
C LEU A 176 29.12 6.24 41.96
N THR A 177 28.83 5.94 43.22
CA THR A 177 29.82 5.35 44.17
C THR A 177 29.12 4.21 44.90
N LEU A 178 29.68 2.98 44.81
CA LEU A 178 29.13 1.81 45.48
C LEU A 178 30.21 0.75 45.79
N ASP A 179 29.87 -0.14 46.70
CA ASP A 179 30.63 -1.37 46.96
C ASP A 179 30.05 -2.49 46.08
N VAL A 180 30.88 -3.21 45.38
CA VAL A 180 30.51 -4.36 44.55
C VAL A 180 30.91 -5.63 45.22
N GLU A 181 29.96 -6.53 45.44
CA GLU A 181 30.17 -7.89 45.97
C GLU A 181 30.97 -8.79 45.01
N ASP A 182 31.47 -9.91 45.51
CA ASP A 182 32.14 -10.90 44.63
C ASP A 182 31.19 -11.42 43.53
N GLY A 183 31.71 -11.49 42.33
CA GLY A 183 30.99 -11.97 41.17
C GLY A 183 30.95 -10.98 40.02
N ALA A 184 30.26 -11.39 38.96
CA ALA A 184 30.05 -10.56 37.75
C ALA A 184 28.73 -9.82 37.84
N TRP A 185 28.77 -8.53 37.61
CA TRP A 185 27.63 -7.64 37.74
C TRP A 185 27.47 -6.73 36.52
N SER A 186 26.22 -6.32 36.23
CA SER A 186 25.91 -5.24 35.30
C SER A 186 25.21 -4.10 36.03
N ILE A 187 25.62 -2.89 35.73
CA ILE A 187 25.03 -1.67 36.24
C ILE A 187 24.36 -0.97 35.08
N PHE A 188 23.11 -0.61 35.24
CA PHE A 188 22.25 0.00 34.22
C PHE A 188 21.90 1.42 34.64
N ILE A 189 22.31 2.39 33.82
CA ILE A 189 21.96 3.81 34.02
C ILE A 189 20.86 4.14 33.04
N LEU A 190 19.65 4.34 33.52
CA LEU A 190 18.52 4.79 32.71
C LEU A 190 18.46 6.31 32.74
N TYR A 191 18.32 6.90 31.56
CA TYR A 191 18.29 8.35 31.43
C TYR A 191 17.35 8.79 30.32
N LEU A 192 16.80 9.99 30.43
CA LEU A 192 15.97 10.62 29.42
C LEU A 192 16.84 11.44 28.46
N THR A 193 16.47 11.43 27.18
CA THR A 193 17.20 12.13 26.12
C THR A 193 16.25 12.54 24.99
N ARG A 194 16.66 13.53 24.19
CA ARG A 194 16.05 13.83 22.88
C ARG A 194 16.89 13.33 21.72
N LYS A 195 18.06 12.76 21.98
CA LYS A 195 19.00 12.22 20.99
C LYS A 195 18.88 10.71 20.87
N GLY A 196 19.39 10.20 19.78
CA GLY A 196 19.43 8.75 19.51
C GLY A 196 18.29 8.26 18.63
N GLY A 197 17.29 9.09 18.39
CA GLY A 197 16.25 8.83 17.39
C GLY A 197 16.64 9.31 15.98
N GLU A 198 15.67 9.29 15.09
CA GLU A 198 15.77 9.77 13.73
C GLU A 198 16.00 11.29 13.69
N GLU A 199 17.04 11.72 13.00
CA GLU A 199 17.40 13.15 12.94
C GLU A 199 16.35 14.00 12.22
N ALA A 200 15.71 13.43 11.16
CA ALA A 200 14.68 14.11 10.39
C ALA A 200 13.47 14.50 11.26
N THR A 201 13.09 13.65 12.20
CA THR A 201 11.93 13.87 13.08
C THR A 201 12.28 14.35 14.49
N LYS A 202 13.47 14.89 14.72
CA LYS A 202 13.89 15.39 16.05
C LYS A 202 13.01 16.51 16.62
N ASP A 203 12.40 17.28 15.73
CA ASP A 203 11.55 18.42 16.06
C ASP A 203 10.05 18.06 16.15
N TYR A 204 9.73 16.76 16.18
CA TYR A 204 8.38 16.22 16.29
C TYR A 204 7.75 16.40 17.66
N LEU A 205 6.44 16.52 17.67
CA LEU A 205 5.62 16.35 18.88
C LEU A 205 5.79 14.96 19.49
N ASN A 206 5.54 14.85 20.79
CA ASN A 206 5.53 13.56 21.48
C ASN A 206 4.13 12.92 21.38
N PRO A 207 3.93 11.88 20.57
CA PRO A 207 2.61 11.28 20.36
C PRO A 207 2.06 10.54 21.60
N LEU A 208 2.87 10.37 22.64
CA LEU A 208 2.40 9.84 23.93
C LEU A 208 1.74 10.90 24.81
N VAL A 209 1.69 12.17 24.38
CA VAL A 209 1.19 13.32 25.16
C VAL A 209 0.03 13.98 24.42
N LYS A 210 -1.16 13.90 24.99
CA LYS A 210 -2.39 14.46 24.39
C LYS A 210 -2.30 15.95 24.08
N GLU A 211 -1.68 16.71 24.98
CA GLU A 211 -1.48 18.17 24.83
C GLU A 211 -0.54 18.49 23.64
N ALA A 212 0.37 17.59 23.31
CA ALA A 212 1.23 17.75 22.14
C ALA A 212 0.43 17.61 20.84
N THR A 213 -0.48 16.63 20.78
CA THR A 213 -1.39 16.45 19.64
C THR A 213 -2.37 17.60 19.50
N GLN A 214 -2.82 18.19 20.61
CA GLN A 214 -3.68 19.38 20.57
C GLN A 214 -3.03 20.56 19.85
N ILE A 215 -1.70 20.71 19.93
CA ILE A 215 -0.98 21.76 19.18
C ILE A 215 -1.15 21.59 17.67
N LEU A 216 -1.10 20.36 17.15
CA LEU A 216 -1.35 20.11 15.74
C LEU A 216 -2.77 20.51 15.33
N ILE A 217 -3.76 20.22 16.17
CA ILE A 217 -5.13 20.65 15.96
C ILE A 217 -5.21 22.18 15.93
N ASP A 218 -4.68 22.85 16.93
CA ASP A 218 -4.78 24.31 17.10
C ASP A 218 -4.07 25.08 15.97
N GLU A 219 -2.95 24.55 15.47
CA GLU A 219 -2.10 25.23 14.47
C GLU A 219 -2.43 24.85 13.02
N VAL A 220 -3.13 23.75 12.78
CA VAL A 220 -3.44 23.28 11.43
C VAL A 220 -4.94 23.06 11.22
N TYR A 221 -5.59 22.21 12.01
CA TYR A 221 -6.98 21.81 11.79
C TYR A 221 -7.98 22.96 12.05
N GLU A 222 -7.86 23.65 13.17
CA GLU A 222 -8.72 24.79 13.54
C GLU A 222 -8.63 25.96 12.53
N PRO A 223 -7.46 26.36 12.00
CA PRO A 223 -7.38 27.35 10.94
C PRO A 223 -8.13 26.95 9.68
N HIS A 224 -7.99 25.70 9.20
CA HIS A 224 -8.72 25.20 8.04
C HIS A 224 -10.24 25.20 8.29
N TYR A 225 -10.68 24.75 9.46
CA TYR A 225 -12.10 24.79 9.82
C TYR A 225 -12.63 26.22 9.89
N THR A 226 -11.86 27.15 10.45
CA THR A 226 -12.25 28.56 10.55
C THR A 226 -12.50 29.19 9.19
N HIS A 227 -11.68 28.84 8.16
CA HIS A 227 -11.82 29.36 6.79
C HIS A 227 -12.92 28.65 6.00
N TYR A 228 -13.09 27.33 6.17
CA TYR A 228 -13.88 26.50 5.25
C TYR A 228 -14.98 25.66 5.91
N LYS A 229 -15.45 26.02 7.10
CA LYS A 229 -16.47 25.24 7.84
C LYS A 229 -17.72 24.88 7.02
N GLU A 230 -18.14 25.73 6.10
CA GLU A 230 -19.33 25.49 5.25
C GLU A 230 -19.07 24.43 4.16
N MET A 231 -17.79 24.08 3.92
CA MET A 231 -17.37 23.07 2.94
C MET A 231 -17.05 21.73 3.59
N PHE A 232 -16.90 21.70 4.94
CA PHE A 232 -16.59 20.48 5.67
C PHE A 232 -17.73 19.47 5.57
N GLY A 233 -17.37 18.20 5.34
CA GLY A 233 -18.30 17.09 5.13
C GLY A 233 -19.07 17.15 3.81
N THR A 234 -18.82 18.14 2.97
CA THR A 234 -19.44 18.28 1.64
C THR A 234 -18.40 18.25 0.50
N LEU A 235 -17.51 19.20 0.46
CA LEU A 235 -16.39 19.29 -0.48
C LEU A 235 -15.09 18.78 0.16
N ILE A 236 -14.74 19.29 1.34
CA ILE A 236 -13.63 18.82 2.15
C ILE A 236 -14.14 17.64 2.96
N GLU A 237 -13.64 16.43 2.67
CA GLU A 237 -14.13 15.20 3.29
C GLU A 237 -13.27 14.73 4.46
N GLY A 238 -11.99 15.10 4.53
CA GLY A 238 -11.10 14.63 5.57
C GLY A 238 -9.72 15.26 5.62
N PHE A 239 -9.03 14.96 6.71
CA PHE A 239 -7.60 15.20 6.88
C PHE A 239 -6.83 13.89 6.77
N PHE A 240 -5.67 13.97 6.13
CA PHE A 240 -4.78 12.86 5.86
C PHE A 240 -3.49 13.01 6.66
N SER A 241 -3.23 12.09 7.59
CA SER A 241 -1.96 12.00 8.31
C SER A 241 -1.02 11.07 7.56
N ASP A 242 0.13 11.59 7.18
CA ASP A 242 1.15 10.88 6.43
C ASP A 242 2.26 10.42 7.37
N GLU A 243 2.41 9.09 7.52
CA GLU A 243 3.44 8.39 8.30
C GLU A 243 3.77 8.98 9.68
N PRO A 244 2.79 9.36 10.51
CA PRO A 244 3.09 9.79 11.88
C PRO A 244 3.76 8.64 12.65
N ARG A 245 4.87 8.95 13.36
CA ARG A 245 5.75 7.91 13.89
C ARG A 245 6.47 8.29 15.18
N PHE A 246 7.01 7.31 15.86
CA PHE A 246 7.89 7.56 17.00
C PHE A 246 9.25 8.12 16.61
N GLY A 247 9.82 7.65 15.50
CA GLY A 247 11.13 8.09 15.02
C GLY A 247 12.25 7.87 16.03
N ASN A 248 12.21 6.76 16.77
CA ASN A 248 13.17 6.47 17.86
C ASN A 248 14.38 5.65 17.38
N MET A 249 14.42 5.26 16.14
CA MET A 249 15.57 4.64 15.51
C MET A 249 15.49 4.85 13.99
N LYS A 250 16.64 4.82 13.32
CA LYS A 250 16.70 4.81 11.87
C LYS A 250 16.65 3.36 11.36
N GLY A 251 15.67 3.08 10.48
CA GLY A 251 15.51 1.78 9.82
C GLY A 251 14.41 0.91 10.39
N THR A 252 14.07 -0.13 9.63
CA THR A 252 12.92 -1.01 9.86
C THR A 252 13.20 -2.15 10.86
N GLU A 253 14.46 -2.37 11.24
CA GLU A 253 14.91 -3.47 12.14
C GLU A 253 14.80 -3.14 13.64
N ALA A 254 14.15 -2.02 13.99
CA ALA A 254 14.04 -1.55 15.37
C ALA A 254 13.11 -2.40 16.23
N ARG A 255 13.58 -3.57 16.66
CA ARG A 255 12.84 -4.46 17.58
C ARG A 255 13.11 -4.09 19.03
N ILE A 256 12.08 -4.24 19.89
CA ILE A 256 12.29 -4.21 21.34
C ILE A 256 13.33 -5.24 21.75
N GLY A 257 14.24 -4.87 22.65
CA GLY A 257 15.39 -5.72 23.01
C GLY A 257 16.67 -5.41 22.24
N SER A 258 16.64 -4.56 21.22
CA SER A 258 17.83 -4.07 20.50
C SER A 258 18.39 -2.79 21.15
N ASP A 259 19.61 -2.36 20.72
CA ASP A 259 20.21 -1.09 21.16
C ASP A 259 19.55 0.08 20.44
N MET A 260 18.43 0.57 21.02
CA MET A 260 17.69 1.74 20.53
C MET A 260 17.13 2.53 21.71
N VAL A 261 16.85 3.81 21.47
CA VAL A 261 16.10 4.61 22.43
C VAL A 261 14.62 4.25 22.38
N LEU A 262 13.90 4.37 23.48
CA LEU A 262 12.51 3.97 23.60
C LEU A 262 11.61 5.17 23.84
N PRO A 263 10.42 5.28 23.20
CA PRO A 263 9.48 6.36 23.42
C PRO A 263 9.14 6.54 24.91
N TRP A 264 9.16 7.80 25.38
CA TRP A 264 8.95 8.09 26.80
C TRP A 264 8.24 9.42 27.01
N ARG A 265 7.55 9.55 28.15
CA ARG A 265 7.00 10.79 28.67
C ARG A 265 7.10 10.86 30.19
N ALA A 266 6.95 12.04 30.75
CA ALA A 266 6.96 12.20 32.21
C ALA A 266 5.83 11.40 32.87
N GLY A 267 6.17 10.71 33.94
CA GLY A 267 5.21 9.92 34.72
C GLY A 267 4.89 8.53 34.16
N LEU A 268 5.44 8.14 32.99
CA LEU A 268 5.17 6.86 32.35
C LEU A 268 5.52 5.66 33.26
N GLU A 269 6.54 5.81 34.11
CA GLU A 269 6.95 4.79 35.09
C GLU A 269 5.84 4.39 36.06
N LYS A 270 4.82 5.22 36.27
CA LYS A 270 3.68 4.93 37.13
C LYS A 270 2.56 4.15 36.44
N GLU A 271 2.61 4.07 35.14
CA GLU A 271 1.60 3.42 34.30
C GLU A 271 2.07 2.03 33.82
N LEU A 272 3.36 1.73 34.03
CA LEU A 272 3.90 0.42 33.71
C LEU A 272 3.16 -0.68 34.49
N GLY A 273 2.81 -1.78 33.84
CA GLY A 273 2.21 -2.94 34.46
C GLY A 273 3.19 -3.77 35.33
N PHE A 274 4.45 -3.32 35.44
CA PHE A 274 5.54 -4.01 36.13
C PHE A 274 6.35 -3.04 37.00
N ASP A 275 7.12 -3.60 37.96
CA ASP A 275 8.02 -2.81 38.80
C ASP A 275 9.14 -2.16 37.96
N ALA A 276 9.37 -0.87 38.14
CA ALA A 276 10.35 -0.08 37.39
C ALA A 276 11.78 -0.67 37.44
N LYS A 277 12.12 -1.48 38.46
CA LYS A 277 13.42 -2.17 38.51
C LYS A 277 13.65 -3.09 37.30
N TYR A 278 12.60 -3.57 36.62
CA TYR A 278 12.70 -4.42 35.44
C TYR A 278 12.86 -3.64 34.12
N LEU A 279 12.86 -2.31 34.12
CA LEU A 279 13.13 -1.51 32.92
C LEU A 279 14.37 -1.91 32.14
N PRO A 280 15.51 -2.33 32.73
CA PRO A 280 16.66 -2.80 31.96
C PRO A 280 16.35 -3.97 31.02
N LEU A 281 15.33 -4.79 31.33
CA LEU A 281 14.91 -5.95 30.51
C LEU A 281 14.34 -5.53 29.14
N LEU A 282 14.03 -4.26 28.95
CA LEU A 282 13.66 -3.73 27.64
C LEU A 282 14.82 -3.79 26.63
N TRP A 283 16.09 -3.90 27.10
CA TRP A 283 17.29 -4.02 26.26
C TRP A 283 18.05 -5.32 26.47
N VAL A 284 18.02 -5.91 27.66
CA VAL A 284 18.82 -7.08 27.99
C VAL A 284 17.97 -8.33 28.23
N ASN A 285 18.55 -9.48 27.94
CA ASN A 285 17.89 -10.78 28.17
C ASN A 285 18.10 -11.26 29.60
N ALA A 286 17.13 -12.01 30.12
CA ALA A 286 17.13 -12.56 31.46
C ALA A 286 16.45 -13.93 31.46
N ASN A 287 16.88 -14.84 30.54
CA ASN A 287 16.41 -16.22 30.40
C ASN A 287 14.87 -16.34 30.26
N GLY A 288 14.26 -15.43 29.52
CA GLY A 288 12.82 -15.41 29.24
C GLY A 288 11.98 -14.47 30.13
N ALA A 289 12.55 -13.95 31.22
CA ALA A 289 11.84 -13.00 32.09
C ALA A 289 11.58 -11.64 31.39
N GLU A 290 12.37 -11.31 30.37
CA GLU A 290 12.21 -10.10 29.55
C GLU A 290 10.94 -10.11 28.69
N ALA A 291 10.46 -11.30 28.30
CA ALA A 291 9.36 -11.44 27.36
C ALA A 291 8.08 -10.70 27.80
N GLU A 292 7.64 -10.98 29.03
CA GLU A 292 6.45 -10.34 29.62
C GLU A 292 6.66 -8.83 29.84
N ILE A 293 7.84 -8.39 30.22
CA ILE A 293 8.19 -6.98 30.43
C ILE A 293 8.14 -6.21 29.12
N ARG A 294 8.73 -6.76 28.05
CA ARG A 294 8.69 -6.18 26.70
C ARG A 294 7.27 -6.10 26.16
N TYR A 295 6.49 -7.16 26.33
CA TYR A 295 5.08 -7.17 25.96
C TYR A 295 4.30 -6.06 26.68
N GLN A 296 4.40 -5.97 28.01
CA GLN A 296 3.64 -4.97 28.77
C GLN A 296 4.04 -3.53 28.43
N TYR A 297 5.34 -3.28 28.15
CA TYR A 297 5.79 -1.98 27.68
C TYR A 297 5.21 -1.64 26.29
N MET A 298 5.32 -2.55 25.33
CA MET A 298 4.80 -2.35 23.97
C MET A 298 3.28 -2.20 23.96
N ASP A 299 2.57 -3.00 24.74
CA ASP A 299 1.12 -2.92 24.90
C ASP A 299 0.69 -1.54 25.41
N LEU A 300 1.39 -1.00 26.42
CA LEU A 300 1.13 0.35 26.94
C LEU A 300 1.43 1.44 25.91
N ILE A 301 2.62 1.39 25.28
CA ILE A 301 3.08 2.44 24.36
C ILE A 301 2.16 2.52 23.13
N THR A 302 1.76 1.39 22.57
CA THR A 302 0.90 1.35 21.37
C THR A 302 -0.53 1.81 21.69
N LYS A 303 -1.05 1.52 22.88
CA LYS A 303 -2.33 2.05 23.37
C LYS A 303 -2.26 3.57 23.62
N LEU A 304 -1.17 4.06 24.22
CA LEU A 304 -0.98 5.50 24.44
C LEU A 304 -0.84 6.27 23.11
N TYR A 305 -0.21 5.71 22.11
CA TYR A 305 -0.18 6.29 20.76
C TYR A 305 -1.60 6.44 20.19
N ARG A 306 -2.40 5.39 20.23
CA ARG A 306 -3.80 5.42 19.83
C ARG A 306 -4.58 6.48 20.62
N ASP A 307 -4.50 6.44 21.96
CA ASP A 307 -5.37 7.25 22.84
C ASP A 307 -4.99 8.73 22.84
N ASN A 308 -3.70 9.07 22.71
CA ASN A 308 -3.20 10.43 22.82
C ASN A 308 -2.88 11.09 21.46
N PHE A 309 -2.78 10.32 20.38
CA PHE A 309 -2.54 10.86 19.05
C PHE A 309 -3.73 10.59 18.12
N THR A 310 -3.92 9.37 17.66
CA THR A 310 -4.91 9.08 16.60
C THR A 310 -6.35 9.32 17.08
N ASN A 311 -6.71 8.96 18.31
CA ASN A 311 -8.03 9.26 18.88
C ASN A 311 -8.30 10.77 18.97
N VAL A 312 -7.29 11.56 19.35
CA VAL A 312 -7.46 13.00 19.51
C VAL A 312 -7.77 13.67 18.17
N LEU A 313 -7.06 13.29 17.11
CA LEU A 313 -7.28 13.78 15.75
C LEU A 313 -8.63 13.31 15.21
N SER A 314 -8.94 12.02 15.37
CA SER A 314 -10.20 11.44 14.93
C SER A 314 -11.43 12.05 15.62
N ASP A 315 -11.37 12.24 16.93
CA ASP A 315 -12.46 12.86 17.71
C ASP A 315 -12.75 14.27 17.20
N TRP A 316 -11.68 15.05 16.91
CA TRP A 316 -11.83 16.40 16.34
C TRP A 316 -12.46 16.33 14.94
N CYS A 317 -11.94 15.50 14.05
CA CYS A 317 -12.47 15.33 12.69
C CYS A 317 -13.96 14.97 12.71
N HIS A 318 -14.34 13.96 13.50
CA HIS A 318 -15.73 13.52 13.61
C HIS A 318 -16.64 14.59 14.21
N ALA A 319 -16.16 15.36 15.19
CA ALA A 319 -16.91 16.50 15.77
C ALA A 319 -17.18 17.60 14.71
N HIS A 320 -16.32 17.74 13.72
CA HIS A 320 -16.42 18.71 12.63
C HIS A 320 -17.01 18.13 11.32
N GLY A 321 -17.48 16.87 11.36
CA GLY A 321 -18.20 16.23 10.25
C GLY A 321 -17.32 15.77 9.09
N VAL A 322 -16.00 15.65 9.28
CA VAL A 322 -15.02 15.15 8.32
C VAL A 322 -14.39 13.85 8.80
N MET A 323 -13.64 13.16 7.93
CA MET A 323 -12.93 11.94 8.23
C MET A 323 -11.51 12.20 8.72
N TYR A 324 -11.00 11.27 9.53
CA TYR A 324 -9.58 11.14 9.81
C TYR A 324 -9.02 9.99 8.98
N LEU A 325 -8.02 10.26 8.17
CA LEU A 325 -7.45 9.38 7.16
C LEU A 325 -5.93 9.31 7.31
N GLY A 326 -5.29 8.42 6.59
CA GLY A 326 -3.85 8.34 6.55
C GLY A 326 -3.34 6.90 6.66
N HIS A 327 -2.03 6.78 6.75
CA HIS A 327 -1.35 5.51 6.99
C HIS A 327 -0.17 5.69 7.96
N THR A 328 0.35 4.57 8.43
CA THR A 328 1.56 4.50 9.26
C THR A 328 2.66 3.81 8.46
N ILE A 329 3.89 3.75 8.97
CA ILE A 329 4.94 2.98 8.29
C ILE A 329 4.83 1.51 8.67
N GLU A 330 4.66 0.67 7.66
CA GLU A 330 4.61 -0.79 7.74
C GLU A 330 5.89 -1.46 7.19
N ASP A 331 6.78 -0.69 6.63
CA ASP A 331 7.94 -1.07 5.83
C ASP A 331 8.71 -2.27 6.36
N ASN A 332 8.94 -3.27 5.48
CA ASN A 332 9.76 -4.45 5.76
C ASN A 332 9.41 -5.16 7.09
N GLY A 333 8.15 -5.10 7.50
CA GLY A 333 7.67 -5.65 8.75
C GLY A 333 7.71 -4.69 9.95
N ALA A 334 7.89 -3.38 9.75
CA ALA A 334 7.83 -2.37 10.81
C ALA A 334 6.43 -2.23 11.44
N HIS A 335 5.40 -2.83 10.85
CA HIS A 335 4.01 -2.82 11.32
C HIS A 335 3.83 -3.23 12.81
N ALA A 336 4.75 -4.04 13.38
CA ALA A 336 4.73 -4.49 14.77
C ALA A 336 5.88 -3.91 15.60
N ARG A 337 6.64 -2.94 15.04
CA ARG A 337 7.88 -2.42 15.63
C ARG A 337 7.77 -0.93 15.93
N LEU A 338 8.59 -0.49 16.88
CA LEU A 338 8.90 0.93 17.11
C LEU A 338 9.89 1.42 16.04
N GLY A 339 10.45 2.56 16.19
CA GLY A 339 11.35 3.13 15.21
C GLY A 339 10.59 3.99 14.23
N TYR A 340 10.46 3.59 12.99
CA TYR A 340 9.60 4.24 12.02
C TYR A 340 8.12 3.93 12.27
N GLY A 341 7.80 2.69 12.67
CA GLY A 341 6.43 2.27 12.93
C GLY A 341 5.82 2.82 14.22
N THR A 342 4.57 2.49 14.44
CA THR A 342 3.78 2.83 15.63
C THR A 342 3.73 1.69 16.65
N GLY A 343 4.40 0.58 16.36
CA GLY A 343 4.50 -0.60 17.21
C GLY A 343 3.37 -1.62 17.04
N HIS A 344 2.21 -1.23 16.48
CA HIS A 344 1.09 -2.12 16.23
C HIS A 344 0.16 -1.56 15.17
N TYR A 345 0.12 -2.17 13.99
CA TYR A 345 -0.66 -1.69 12.83
C TYR A 345 -2.12 -1.42 13.18
N PHE A 346 -2.85 -2.43 13.68
CA PHE A 346 -4.29 -2.30 13.93
C PHE A 346 -4.62 -1.20 14.94
N ARG A 347 -3.81 -1.02 16.00
CA ARG A 347 -3.99 0.09 16.97
C ARG A 347 -3.69 1.44 16.34
N GLY A 348 -2.65 1.54 15.52
CA GLY A 348 -2.32 2.76 14.78
C GLY A 348 -3.43 3.20 13.85
N GLN A 349 -4.15 2.23 13.26
CA GLN A 349 -5.24 2.45 12.31
C GLN A 349 -6.64 2.47 12.92
N GLU A 350 -6.81 2.09 14.21
CA GLU A 350 -8.13 1.84 14.83
C GLU A 350 -9.10 3.01 14.66
N THR A 351 -8.64 4.23 14.77
CA THR A 351 -9.49 5.43 14.77
C THR A 351 -9.61 6.14 13.42
N MET A 352 -8.88 5.69 12.42
CA MET A 352 -8.97 6.20 11.05
C MET A 352 -10.22 5.65 10.35
N ASP A 353 -10.92 6.47 9.56
CA ASP A 353 -12.14 6.07 8.84
C ASP A 353 -11.84 5.05 7.72
N TYR A 354 -10.63 5.07 7.14
CA TYR A 354 -10.11 4.06 6.23
C TYR A 354 -8.89 3.38 6.85
N ALA A 355 -8.70 2.10 6.56
CA ALA A 355 -7.45 1.44 6.90
C ALA A 355 -6.41 1.74 5.81
N GLY A 356 -5.36 2.44 6.18
CA GLY A 356 -4.35 2.94 5.24
C GLY A 356 -3.05 2.15 5.25
N ILE A 357 -2.43 2.08 4.08
CA ILE A 357 -1.06 1.60 3.82
C ILE A 357 -0.44 2.43 2.71
N ASP A 358 0.86 2.28 2.46
CA ASP A 358 1.51 2.79 1.27
C ASP A 358 2.23 1.70 0.47
N VAL A 359 2.44 1.97 -0.83
CA VAL A 359 3.21 1.15 -1.77
C VAL A 359 4.01 2.07 -2.68
N ILE A 360 5.22 2.38 -2.28
CA ILE A 360 6.11 3.33 -2.92
C ILE A 360 7.52 2.74 -3.12
N GLY A 361 8.38 3.42 -3.87
CA GLY A 361 9.83 3.19 -3.89
C GLY A 361 10.28 1.79 -4.29
N GLY A 362 9.51 1.08 -5.13
CA GLY A 362 9.83 -0.29 -5.53
C GLY A 362 9.50 -1.36 -4.49
N GLN A 363 8.60 -1.07 -3.55
CA GLN A 363 8.14 -2.04 -2.55
C GLN A 363 7.40 -3.22 -3.18
N ILE A 364 6.56 -2.95 -4.20
CA ILE A 364 5.90 -3.97 -5.02
C ILE A 364 6.36 -3.84 -6.46
N VAL A 365 7.05 -4.85 -6.96
CA VAL A 365 7.50 -4.93 -8.36
C VAL A 365 7.00 -6.23 -8.96
N PRO A 366 6.39 -6.23 -10.16
CA PRO A 366 5.93 -7.45 -10.81
C PRO A 366 7.00 -8.54 -10.88
N GLY A 367 6.70 -9.72 -10.31
CA GLY A 367 7.60 -10.88 -10.28
C GLY A 367 8.67 -10.87 -9.17
N MET A 368 8.77 -9.80 -8.35
CA MET A 368 9.78 -9.69 -7.28
C MET A 368 9.17 -9.91 -5.89
N ASN A 369 8.54 -11.06 -5.66
CA ASN A 369 7.98 -11.45 -4.36
C ASN A 369 9.04 -12.04 -3.39
N TYR A 370 10.26 -11.56 -3.48
CA TYR A 370 11.43 -11.93 -2.67
C TYR A 370 12.19 -10.67 -2.28
N HIS A 371 13.18 -10.79 -1.40
CA HIS A 371 14.01 -9.65 -1.02
C HIS A 371 14.83 -9.12 -2.20
N HIS A 372 14.73 -7.82 -2.50
CA HIS A 372 15.42 -7.16 -3.61
C HIS A 372 15.83 -5.73 -3.25
N ASP A 373 16.72 -5.14 -4.04
CA ASP A 373 17.10 -3.75 -3.90
C ASP A 373 15.95 -2.82 -4.26
N ALA A 374 15.73 -1.79 -3.45
CA ALA A 374 14.69 -0.80 -3.61
C ALA A 374 15.11 0.55 -3.00
N PHE A 375 14.27 1.56 -3.12
CA PHE A 375 14.51 2.89 -2.54
C PHE A 375 14.75 2.86 -1.03
N ASN A 376 14.12 1.94 -0.31
CA ASN A 376 14.25 1.82 1.14
C ASN A 376 15.64 1.34 1.58
N THR A 377 16.10 1.87 2.71
CA THR A 377 17.36 1.42 3.33
C THR A 377 17.29 -0.07 3.67
N GLY A 378 18.17 -0.86 3.09
CA GLY A 378 18.20 -2.32 3.28
C GLY A 378 17.36 -3.10 2.27
N GLY A 379 16.84 -2.45 1.23
CA GLY A 379 16.04 -3.07 0.19
C GLY A 379 14.60 -3.33 0.59
N SER A 380 13.86 -4.07 -0.22
CA SER A 380 12.46 -4.43 -0.04
C SER A 380 12.29 -5.89 0.35
N ASN A 381 11.51 -6.16 1.40
CA ASN A 381 11.00 -7.50 1.70
C ASN A 381 9.78 -7.79 0.80
N GLY A 382 10.03 -8.17 -0.45
CA GLY A 382 8.96 -8.43 -1.42
C GLY A 382 7.93 -9.46 -0.94
N GLU A 383 8.31 -10.43 -0.11
CA GLU A 383 7.33 -11.39 0.43
C GLU A 383 6.32 -10.70 1.36
N PHE A 384 6.77 -9.80 2.23
CA PHE A 384 5.88 -9.01 3.08
C PHE A 384 4.93 -8.13 2.25
N TYR A 385 5.48 -7.36 1.31
CA TYR A 385 4.69 -6.44 0.50
C TYR A 385 3.68 -7.15 -0.39
N HIS A 386 4.07 -8.25 -1.03
CA HIS A 386 3.17 -8.99 -1.93
C HIS A 386 2.07 -9.77 -1.20
N TYR A 387 2.31 -10.27 0.03
CA TYR A 387 1.37 -11.19 0.66
C TYR A 387 0.72 -10.67 1.94
N ALA A 388 1.35 -9.76 2.67
CA ALA A 388 0.84 -9.32 3.96
C ALA A 388 0.31 -7.88 3.95
N LEU A 389 1.00 -6.92 3.33
CA LEU A 389 0.73 -5.50 3.50
C LEU A 389 -0.72 -5.13 3.18
N ALA A 390 -1.19 -5.39 1.95
CA ALA A 390 -2.57 -5.07 1.57
C ALA A 390 -3.61 -5.85 2.40
N LYS A 391 -3.25 -7.04 2.90
CA LYS A 391 -4.11 -7.85 3.78
C LYS A 391 -4.21 -7.27 5.19
N LEU A 392 -3.22 -6.55 5.71
CA LEU A 392 -3.35 -5.80 6.96
C LEU A 392 -4.46 -4.76 6.84
N ALA A 393 -4.42 -3.93 5.79
CA ALA A 393 -5.41 -2.89 5.57
C ALA A 393 -6.81 -3.46 5.32
N SER A 394 -6.94 -4.40 4.38
CA SER A 394 -8.25 -4.98 4.07
C SER A 394 -8.86 -5.73 5.26
N SER A 395 -8.05 -6.44 6.06
CA SER A 395 -8.54 -7.09 7.27
C SER A 395 -9.03 -6.08 8.31
N ALA A 396 -8.30 -4.98 8.54
CA ALA A 396 -8.77 -3.90 9.41
C ALA A 396 -10.10 -3.31 8.90
N ALA A 397 -10.21 -3.09 7.59
CA ALA A 397 -11.42 -2.57 6.96
C ALA A 397 -12.64 -3.49 7.14
N HIS A 398 -12.44 -4.80 7.07
CA HIS A 398 -13.50 -5.80 7.25
C HIS A 398 -13.92 -5.96 8.70
N LEU A 399 -12.95 -5.93 9.63
CA LEU A 399 -13.17 -6.30 11.03
C LEU A 399 -13.59 -5.12 11.91
N ASP A 400 -13.33 -3.88 11.48
CA ASP A 400 -13.66 -2.67 12.22
C ASP A 400 -14.93 -2.00 11.64
N PRO A 401 -16.01 -1.88 12.45
CA PRO A 401 -17.25 -1.27 11.98
C PRO A 401 -17.13 0.23 11.62
N LEU A 402 -16.13 0.96 12.16
CA LEU A 402 -15.87 2.36 11.80
C LEU A 402 -15.53 2.50 10.32
N LYS A 403 -14.72 1.60 9.82
CA LYS A 403 -14.19 1.63 8.44
C LYS A 403 -15.21 1.25 7.37
N LYS A 404 -16.27 0.55 7.73
CA LYS A 404 -17.35 0.14 6.80
C LYS A 404 -16.85 -0.60 5.55
N GLY A 405 -15.77 -1.34 5.68
CA GLY A 405 -15.11 -2.05 4.59
C GLY A 405 -14.19 -1.19 3.71
N ASN A 406 -13.86 0.05 4.12
CA ASN A 406 -12.99 0.92 3.35
C ASN A 406 -11.51 0.76 3.77
N SER A 407 -10.69 0.47 2.77
CA SER A 407 -9.23 0.41 2.86
C SER A 407 -8.61 1.27 1.77
N MET A 408 -7.49 1.90 2.07
CA MET A 408 -6.80 2.75 1.11
C MET A 408 -5.32 2.42 1.02
N CYS A 409 -4.73 2.78 -0.12
CA CYS A 409 -3.31 2.69 -0.36
C CYS A 409 -2.81 3.97 -1.04
N GLU A 410 -1.80 4.62 -0.45
CA GLU A 410 -0.94 5.52 -1.20
C GLU A 410 -0.11 4.67 -2.15
N ALA A 411 -0.04 5.04 -3.44
CA ALA A 411 0.60 4.17 -4.41
C ALA A 411 1.28 4.94 -5.55
N PHE A 412 2.24 4.27 -6.22
CA PHE A 412 2.94 4.72 -7.42
C PHE A 412 4.05 5.74 -7.16
N GLY A 413 4.24 6.21 -5.92
CA GLY A 413 5.29 7.18 -5.58
C GLY A 413 6.69 6.57 -5.58
N ALA A 414 7.69 7.38 -5.93
CA ALA A 414 9.12 7.03 -5.85
C ALA A 414 9.56 5.76 -6.60
N TYR A 415 8.83 5.36 -7.65
CA TYR A 415 9.27 4.31 -8.58
C TYR A 415 10.19 4.85 -9.67
N GLY A 416 10.29 6.17 -9.79
CA GLY A 416 11.06 6.85 -10.82
C GLY A 416 10.30 6.99 -12.13
N TRP A 417 10.93 7.66 -13.10
CA TRP A 417 10.33 7.90 -14.42
C TRP A 417 10.20 6.63 -15.28
N ASN A 418 10.73 5.46 -14.81
CA ASN A 418 10.51 4.17 -15.46
C ASN A 418 9.11 3.61 -15.25
N GLU A 419 8.41 4.06 -14.21
CA GLU A 419 7.04 3.63 -13.99
C GLU A 419 6.08 4.24 -15.01
N GLY A 420 5.31 3.38 -15.65
CA GLY A 420 4.26 3.74 -16.60
C GLY A 420 2.93 3.07 -16.28
N LEU A 421 1.94 3.32 -17.14
CA LEU A 421 0.58 2.83 -16.94
C LEU A 421 0.47 1.30 -16.87
N LYS A 422 1.37 0.56 -17.50
CA LYS A 422 1.42 -0.91 -17.42
C LYS A 422 1.73 -1.37 -16.00
N MET A 423 2.73 -0.76 -15.36
CA MET A 423 3.12 -1.08 -13.99
C MET A 423 2.08 -0.60 -13.00
N MET A 424 1.58 0.63 -13.15
CA MET A 424 0.50 1.18 -12.31
C MET A 424 -0.75 0.29 -12.35
N LYS A 425 -1.12 -0.23 -13.53
CA LYS A 425 -2.26 -1.15 -13.66
C LYS A 425 -2.00 -2.46 -12.91
N TRP A 426 -0.80 -3.04 -13.01
CA TRP A 426 -0.44 -4.26 -12.30
C TRP A 426 -0.53 -4.06 -10.78
N ILE A 427 0.05 -2.95 -10.26
CA ILE A 427 0.01 -2.59 -8.83
C ILE A 427 -1.44 -2.37 -8.39
N ALA A 428 -2.25 -1.66 -9.17
CA ALA A 428 -3.66 -1.44 -8.85
C ALA A 428 -4.44 -2.76 -8.74
N ASP A 429 -4.28 -3.68 -9.69
CA ASP A 429 -4.91 -5.00 -9.64
C ASP A 429 -4.44 -5.83 -8.45
N HIS A 430 -3.14 -5.79 -8.16
CA HIS A 430 -2.54 -6.44 -7.00
C HIS A 430 -3.16 -5.96 -5.68
N LEU A 431 -3.37 -4.66 -5.55
CA LEU A 431 -3.99 -4.05 -4.38
C LEU A 431 -5.48 -4.38 -4.29
N ILE A 432 -6.22 -4.23 -5.40
CA ILE A 432 -7.68 -4.43 -5.43
C ILE A 432 -8.04 -5.89 -5.18
N VAL A 433 -7.33 -6.86 -5.77
CA VAL A 433 -7.61 -8.29 -5.55
C VAL A 433 -7.39 -8.71 -4.09
N ARG A 434 -6.59 -7.95 -3.33
CA ARG A 434 -6.35 -8.14 -1.88
C ARG A 434 -7.26 -7.30 -1.00
N GLY A 435 -8.17 -6.53 -1.60
CA GLY A 435 -9.25 -5.84 -0.90
C GLY A 435 -9.04 -4.35 -0.69
N ILE A 436 -8.02 -3.73 -1.29
CA ILE A 436 -7.90 -2.25 -1.31
C ILE A 436 -8.96 -1.71 -2.26
N ASN A 437 -9.73 -0.72 -1.81
CA ASN A 437 -10.84 -0.15 -2.56
C ASN A 437 -10.82 1.39 -2.65
N HIS A 438 -9.70 2.00 -2.31
CA HIS A 438 -9.38 3.40 -2.53
C HIS A 438 -7.87 3.56 -2.75
N ILE A 439 -7.46 4.38 -3.71
CA ILE A 439 -6.03 4.61 -3.99
C ILE A 439 -5.77 6.12 -4.00
N VAL A 440 -4.67 6.52 -3.36
CA VAL A 440 -4.11 7.87 -3.38
C VAL A 440 -2.87 7.85 -4.27
N PRO A 441 -3.01 8.18 -5.57
CA PRO A 441 -1.88 8.19 -6.50
C PRO A 441 -0.87 9.28 -6.15
N HIS A 442 0.40 8.94 -6.08
CA HIS A 442 1.51 9.84 -5.84
C HIS A 442 2.28 10.05 -7.16
N ALA A 443 2.33 11.27 -7.84
CA ALA A 443 1.62 12.47 -7.48
C ALA A 443 1.45 13.42 -8.69
N PHE A 444 0.63 14.45 -8.55
CA PHE A 444 0.64 15.61 -9.43
C PHE A 444 1.52 16.70 -8.80
N ASP A 445 2.66 16.98 -9.40
CA ASP A 445 3.61 18.01 -8.98
C ASP A 445 3.62 19.16 -9.99
N PRO A 446 3.23 20.38 -9.58
CA PRO A 446 3.23 21.57 -10.44
C PRO A 446 4.58 22.29 -10.52
N LYS A 447 5.62 21.82 -9.84
CA LYS A 447 6.97 22.35 -9.99
C LYS A 447 7.46 22.27 -11.42
N LYS A 448 8.36 23.16 -11.76
CA LYS A 448 9.00 23.20 -13.08
C LYS A 448 9.68 21.88 -13.40
N PHE A 449 9.29 21.27 -14.54
CA PHE A 449 9.93 20.07 -15.05
C PHE A 449 11.41 20.32 -15.46
N PRO A 450 12.34 19.39 -15.20
CA PRO A 450 12.14 18.17 -14.40
C PRO A 450 12.24 18.46 -12.90
N ASP A 451 11.38 17.83 -12.12
CA ASP A 451 11.56 17.68 -10.68
C ASP A 451 11.91 16.22 -10.33
N PHE A 452 12.78 16.05 -9.32
CA PHE A 452 13.29 14.74 -8.91
C PHE A 452 12.80 14.30 -7.53
N ASP A 453 11.84 15.02 -6.94
CA ASP A 453 11.21 14.61 -5.70
C ASP A 453 10.25 13.45 -5.99
N CYS A 454 10.69 12.24 -5.70
CA CYS A 454 9.89 11.01 -5.75
C CYS A 454 9.04 10.80 -7.03
N PRO A 455 9.60 10.90 -8.28
CA PRO A 455 8.83 10.66 -9.51
C PRO A 455 8.24 9.23 -9.55
N PRO A 456 7.22 8.97 -10.40
CA PRO A 456 6.78 9.76 -11.54
C PRO A 456 5.80 10.88 -11.17
N HIS A 457 5.87 12.02 -11.90
CA HIS A 457 4.84 13.05 -11.84
C HIS A 457 3.92 12.91 -13.05
N PHE A 458 2.62 12.75 -12.82
CA PHE A 458 1.73 12.21 -13.85
C PHE A 458 1.52 13.15 -15.04
N TYR A 459 1.36 14.46 -14.81
CA TYR A 459 1.21 15.43 -15.89
C TYR A 459 2.56 16.05 -16.33
N ALA A 460 3.39 16.46 -15.36
CA ALA A 460 4.73 17.03 -15.58
C ALA A 460 4.72 18.14 -16.66
N HIS A 461 3.79 19.11 -16.58
CA HIS A 461 3.59 20.17 -17.59
C HIS A 461 3.43 19.66 -19.04
N GLY A 462 2.79 18.51 -19.21
CA GLY A 462 2.58 17.86 -20.50
C GLY A 462 3.79 17.08 -21.03
N MET A 463 4.87 16.95 -20.23
CA MET A 463 6.07 16.23 -20.65
C MET A 463 5.90 14.71 -20.56
N ASN A 464 4.99 14.18 -19.71
CA ASN A 464 4.74 12.74 -19.64
C ASN A 464 3.95 12.28 -20.87
N PRO A 465 4.55 11.46 -21.77
CA PRO A 465 3.90 11.04 -23.01
C PRO A 465 2.66 10.16 -22.80
N GLN A 466 2.57 9.47 -21.67
CA GLN A 466 1.46 8.59 -21.35
C GLN A 466 0.27 9.32 -20.71
N PHE A 467 0.42 10.59 -20.34
CA PHE A 467 -0.64 11.32 -19.64
C PHE A 467 -1.99 11.30 -20.39
N ARG A 468 -1.98 11.39 -21.73
CA ARG A 468 -3.20 11.32 -22.55
C ARG A 468 -4.00 10.02 -22.40
N TYR A 469 -3.41 8.96 -21.84
CA TYR A 469 -4.05 7.67 -21.61
C TYR A 469 -4.46 7.44 -20.15
N PHE A 470 -4.18 8.41 -19.25
CA PHE A 470 -4.51 8.26 -17.83
C PHE A 470 -6.01 8.03 -17.59
N SER A 471 -6.89 8.66 -18.37
CA SER A 471 -8.33 8.44 -18.24
C SER A 471 -8.73 6.98 -18.51
N THR A 472 -8.03 6.26 -19.39
CA THR A 472 -8.26 4.83 -19.63
C THR A 472 -7.92 4.02 -18.38
N PHE A 473 -6.78 4.30 -17.76
CA PHE A 473 -6.35 3.67 -16.52
C PHE A 473 -7.30 4.03 -15.36
N SER A 474 -7.56 5.31 -15.15
CA SER A 474 -8.38 5.79 -14.03
C SER A 474 -9.81 5.26 -14.09
N ASN A 475 -10.43 5.23 -15.28
CA ASN A 475 -11.77 4.67 -15.43
C ASN A 475 -11.81 3.17 -15.13
N TYR A 476 -10.82 2.42 -15.59
CA TYR A 476 -10.66 1.00 -15.26
C TYR A 476 -10.59 0.77 -13.74
N VAL A 477 -9.68 1.47 -13.07
CA VAL A 477 -9.45 1.32 -11.61
C VAL A 477 -10.67 1.79 -10.81
N ASN A 478 -11.26 2.95 -11.16
CA ASN A 478 -12.44 3.48 -10.48
C ASN A 478 -13.64 2.51 -10.56
N ARG A 479 -13.84 1.84 -11.71
CA ARG A 479 -14.90 0.83 -11.88
C ARG A 479 -14.67 -0.39 -10.99
N LEU A 480 -13.45 -0.89 -10.93
CA LEU A 480 -13.12 -2.01 -10.03
C LEU A 480 -13.32 -1.62 -8.56
N MET A 481 -12.84 -0.46 -8.12
CA MET A 481 -13.04 0.01 -6.76
C MET A 481 -14.52 0.21 -6.42
N THR A 482 -15.33 0.73 -7.35
CA THR A 482 -16.79 0.83 -7.18
C THR A 482 -17.43 -0.54 -7.03
N LEU A 483 -16.98 -1.52 -7.78
CA LEU A 483 -17.50 -2.88 -7.73
C LEU A 483 -17.25 -3.55 -6.38
N PHE A 484 -16.06 -3.38 -5.81
CA PHE A 484 -15.65 -4.03 -4.57
C PHE A 484 -15.92 -3.22 -3.29
N GLN A 485 -16.39 -1.98 -3.38
CA GLN A 485 -16.80 -1.20 -2.20
C GLN A 485 -18.16 -1.68 -1.63
N ASN A 486 -18.37 -1.46 -0.33
CA ASN A 486 -19.63 -1.77 0.38
C ASN A 486 -20.03 -3.26 0.34
N GLY A 487 -19.11 -4.16 0.05
CA GLY A 487 -19.30 -5.60 0.14
C GLY A 487 -18.86 -6.17 1.48
N THR A 488 -19.28 -7.41 1.77
CA THR A 488 -18.80 -8.19 2.91
C THR A 488 -17.78 -9.21 2.40
N HIS A 489 -16.62 -9.31 3.03
CA HIS A 489 -15.62 -10.34 2.72
C HIS A 489 -16.07 -11.69 3.32
N PRO A 490 -16.30 -12.75 2.53
CA PRO A 490 -16.90 -14.00 3.02
C PRO A 490 -15.90 -15.00 3.61
N ALA A 491 -14.69 -14.55 3.96
CA ALA A 491 -13.62 -15.41 4.47
C ALA A 491 -14.05 -16.22 5.70
N LYS A 492 -13.61 -17.49 5.73
CA LYS A 492 -13.84 -18.42 6.84
C LYS A 492 -12.58 -18.68 7.68
N VAL A 493 -11.44 -18.24 7.21
CA VAL A 493 -10.13 -18.45 7.83
C VAL A 493 -9.64 -17.13 8.40
N GLY A 494 -9.34 -17.12 9.69
CA GLY A 494 -8.60 -16.04 10.35
C GLY A 494 -7.16 -16.45 10.57
N VAL A 495 -6.23 -15.50 10.46
CA VAL A 495 -4.81 -15.66 10.81
C VAL A 495 -4.49 -14.73 11.96
N LEU A 496 -3.97 -15.26 13.06
CA LEU A 496 -3.61 -14.43 14.21
C LEU A 496 -2.46 -13.48 13.87
N TYR A 497 -2.65 -12.19 14.13
CA TYR A 497 -1.62 -11.18 13.96
C TYR A 497 -0.49 -11.36 14.99
N PRO A 498 0.78 -11.43 14.57
CA PRO A 498 1.85 -11.88 15.47
C PRO A 498 2.61 -10.75 16.20
N ALA A 499 2.04 -9.55 16.36
CA ALA A 499 2.77 -8.43 16.97
C ALA A 499 3.20 -8.72 18.39
N GLU A 500 2.28 -9.16 19.25
CA GLU A 500 2.57 -9.46 20.64
C GLU A 500 3.53 -10.65 20.78
N GLN A 501 3.52 -11.54 19.82
CA GLN A 501 4.44 -12.68 19.73
C GLN A 501 5.85 -12.20 19.42
N GLU A 502 6.02 -11.26 18.45
CA GLU A 502 7.31 -10.64 18.10
C GLU A 502 7.91 -9.87 19.29
N TRP A 503 7.07 -9.20 20.08
CA TRP A 503 7.56 -8.41 21.22
C TRP A 503 8.17 -9.28 22.31
N GLY A 504 7.66 -10.49 22.50
CA GLY A 504 8.07 -11.37 23.60
C GLY A 504 9.06 -12.46 23.25
N GLY A 505 9.22 -12.83 21.97
CA GLY A 505 10.09 -13.95 21.62
C GLY A 505 10.30 -14.20 20.14
N ASP A 506 10.76 -15.42 19.83
CA ASP A 506 10.82 -15.90 18.45
C ASP A 506 9.41 -16.08 17.89
N TYR A 507 9.21 -15.70 16.64
CA TYR A 507 7.89 -15.74 16.00
C TYR A 507 8.02 -16.04 14.49
N MET A 508 6.91 -16.42 13.89
CA MET A 508 6.76 -16.54 12.44
C MET A 508 6.19 -15.22 11.89
N PRO A 509 6.88 -14.55 10.95
CA PRO A 509 6.35 -13.35 10.28
C PRO A 509 5.03 -13.61 9.57
N ILE A 510 4.14 -12.61 9.57
CA ILE A 510 2.77 -12.74 9.05
C ILE A 510 2.71 -13.07 7.55
N GLU A 511 3.71 -12.65 6.78
CA GLU A 511 3.78 -12.93 5.35
C GLU A 511 3.89 -14.42 5.03
N LYS A 512 4.41 -15.26 5.95
CA LYS A 512 4.54 -16.71 5.74
C LYS A 512 3.19 -17.43 5.61
N PRO A 513 2.29 -17.37 6.61
CA PRO A 513 0.95 -17.94 6.44
C PRO A 513 0.11 -17.20 5.39
N ALA A 514 0.25 -15.87 5.26
CA ALA A 514 -0.47 -15.10 4.26
C ALA A 514 -0.13 -15.56 2.83
N ARG A 515 1.15 -15.76 2.53
CA ARG A 515 1.62 -16.33 1.26
C ARG A 515 1.04 -17.72 1.01
N ALA A 516 1.16 -18.61 1.99
CA ALA A 516 0.69 -19.98 1.88
C ALA A 516 -0.82 -20.04 1.54
N LEU A 517 -1.65 -19.17 2.15
CA LEU A 517 -3.09 -19.11 1.88
C LEU A 517 -3.39 -18.47 0.51
N THR A 518 -2.69 -17.39 0.15
CA THR A 518 -2.87 -16.68 -1.13
C THR A 518 -2.54 -17.57 -2.32
N GLU A 519 -1.41 -18.29 -2.27
CA GLU A 519 -0.96 -19.21 -3.34
C GLU A 519 -1.91 -20.40 -3.54
N HIS A 520 -2.80 -20.67 -2.56
CA HIS A 520 -3.86 -21.70 -2.66
C HIS A 520 -5.26 -21.12 -2.86
N GLN A 521 -5.39 -19.83 -3.19
CA GLN A 521 -6.65 -19.12 -3.41
C GLN A 521 -7.64 -19.29 -2.23
N ILE A 522 -7.15 -19.19 -1.00
CA ILE A 522 -7.97 -19.24 0.21
C ILE A 522 -8.16 -17.82 0.73
N SER A 523 -9.42 -17.40 0.86
CA SER A 523 -9.77 -16.12 1.49
C SER A 523 -9.53 -16.16 2.98
N PHE A 524 -8.86 -15.11 3.52
CA PHE A 524 -8.57 -14.97 4.95
C PHE A 524 -8.56 -13.51 5.38
N ASP A 525 -8.68 -13.28 6.69
CA ASP A 525 -8.37 -12.01 7.33
C ASP A 525 -7.33 -12.20 8.45
N ILE A 526 -6.49 -11.18 8.63
CA ILE A 526 -5.51 -11.10 9.72
C ILE A 526 -6.21 -10.49 10.93
N ILE A 527 -6.19 -11.18 12.07
CA ILE A 527 -6.98 -10.85 13.25
C ILE A 527 -6.07 -10.55 14.43
N SER A 528 -6.10 -9.31 14.94
CA SER A 528 -5.38 -8.93 16.17
C SER A 528 -6.03 -9.52 17.41
N LEU A 529 -5.27 -9.59 18.51
CA LEU A 529 -5.82 -9.99 19.81
C LEU A 529 -6.93 -9.03 20.28
N ASP A 530 -6.85 -7.74 19.93
CA ASP A 530 -7.87 -6.76 20.29
C ASP A 530 -9.21 -7.05 19.58
N TYR A 531 -9.18 -7.35 18.27
CA TYR A 531 -10.40 -7.78 17.54
C TYR A 531 -10.93 -9.12 18.04
N LEU A 532 -10.03 -10.07 18.31
CA LEU A 532 -10.42 -11.38 18.84
C LEU A 532 -11.06 -11.27 20.23
N ALA A 533 -10.61 -10.33 21.06
CA ALA A 533 -11.20 -10.08 22.38
C ALA A 533 -12.67 -9.58 22.29
N GLY A 534 -13.02 -8.89 21.21
CA GLY A 534 -14.38 -8.44 20.91
C GLY A 534 -15.25 -9.45 20.15
N ALA A 535 -14.71 -10.64 19.83
CA ALA A 535 -15.44 -11.64 19.04
C ALA A 535 -16.60 -12.29 19.80
N GLU A 536 -17.75 -12.45 19.11
CA GLU A 536 -18.85 -13.27 19.58
C GLU A 536 -18.54 -14.76 19.28
N MET A 537 -18.50 -15.60 20.33
CA MET A 537 -18.29 -17.04 20.18
C MET A 537 -19.62 -17.75 19.86
N LYS A 538 -19.63 -18.58 18.81
CA LYS A 538 -20.73 -19.45 18.43
C LYS A 538 -20.25 -20.90 18.32
N GLU A 539 -21.19 -21.84 18.21
CA GLU A 539 -20.80 -23.24 18.00
C GLU A 539 -20.03 -23.39 16.70
N LYS A 540 -18.77 -23.83 16.80
CA LYS A 540 -17.80 -24.02 15.70
C LYS A 540 -17.44 -22.76 14.89
N GLN A 541 -17.78 -21.58 15.38
CA GLN A 541 -17.53 -20.31 14.71
C GLN A 541 -17.23 -19.20 15.71
N TYR A 542 -16.59 -18.15 15.25
CA TYR A 542 -16.52 -16.86 15.95
C TYR A 542 -16.85 -15.74 14.97
N VAL A 543 -17.41 -14.66 15.49
CA VAL A 543 -17.95 -13.57 14.68
C VAL A 543 -17.29 -12.26 15.09
N ILE A 544 -16.75 -11.54 14.14
CA ILE A 544 -16.21 -10.19 14.31
C ILE A 544 -16.88 -9.30 13.27
N ASN A 545 -17.49 -8.20 13.70
CA ASN A 545 -18.19 -7.24 12.83
C ASN A 545 -19.16 -7.93 11.83
N GLY A 546 -19.89 -8.94 12.29
CA GLY A 546 -20.86 -9.69 11.45
C GLY A 546 -20.24 -10.73 10.51
N GLN A 547 -18.95 -10.81 10.40
CA GLN A 547 -18.23 -11.81 9.61
C GLN A 547 -18.00 -13.08 10.43
N ASN A 548 -18.29 -14.26 9.84
CA ASN A 548 -18.22 -15.56 10.51
C ASN A 548 -16.96 -16.32 10.09
N PHE A 549 -16.11 -16.65 11.05
CA PHE A 549 -14.90 -17.45 10.88
C PHE A 549 -15.07 -18.85 11.46
N GLU A 550 -14.49 -19.86 10.82
CA GLU A 550 -14.57 -21.27 11.20
C GLU A 550 -13.20 -21.83 11.61
N VAL A 551 -12.13 -21.16 11.18
CA VAL A 551 -10.75 -21.56 11.43
C VAL A 551 -9.94 -20.39 11.94
N MET A 552 -9.04 -20.66 12.90
CA MET A 552 -7.99 -19.76 13.34
C MET A 552 -6.64 -20.40 13.07
N VAL A 553 -5.81 -19.79 12.23
CA VAL A 553 -4.40 -20.17 12.00
C VAL A 553 -3.53 -19.33 12.93
N VAL A 554 -2.74 -19.97 13.76
CA VAL A 554 -1.86 -19.33 14.74
C VAL A 554 -0.41 -19.50 14.28
N PRO A 555 0.28 -18.42 13.88
CA PRO A 555 1.70 -18.47 13.51
C PRO A 555 2.56 -18.96 14.67
N TYR A 556 3.66 -19.68 14.35
CA TYR A 556 4.61 -20.15 15.36
C TYR A 556 5.13 -19.02 16.22
N SER A 557 5.24 -19.26 17.53
CA SER A 557 5.95 -18.38 18.45
C SER A 557 6.39 -19.08 19.73
N THR A 558 7.44 -18.54 20.36
CA THR A 558 7.90 -18.99 21.69
C THR A 558 7.21 -18.23 22.82
N PHE A 559 6.52 -17.13 22.50
CA PHE A 559 5.79 -16.31 23.45
C PHE A 559 4.36 -16.03 22.94
N LEU A 560 3.40 -16.13 23.82
CA LEU A 560 2.03 -15.66 23.63
C LEU A 560 1.57 -15.07 24.96
N PRO A 561 1.03 -13.84 25.01
CA PRO A 561 0.56 -13.26 26.25
C PRO A 561 -0.60 -14.05 26.83
N GLN A 562 -0.81 -13.95 28.13
CA GLN A 562 -1.87 -14.69 28.84
C GLN A 562 -3.24 -14.47 28.22
N GLN A 563 -3.55 -13.22 27.85
CA GLN A 563 -4.80 -12.88 27.14
C GLN A 563 -4.96 -13.69 25.85
N GLY A 564 -3.91 -13.80 25.05
CA GLY A 564 -3.92 -14.58 23.80
C GLY A 564 -4.21 -16.06 24.05
N LYS A 565 -3.56 -16.68 25.07
CA LYS A 565 -3.83 -18.07 25.46
C LYS A 565 -5.29 -18.28 25.87
N GLU A 566 -5.84 -17.36 26.63
CA GLU A 566 -7.24 -17.42 27.08
C GLU A 566 -8.23 -17.29 25.92
N LEU A 567 -7.96 -16.38 24.96
CA LEU A 567 -8.79 -16.18 23.79
C LEU A 567 -8.78 -17.39 22.85
N LEU A 568 -7.60 -17.96 22.57
CA LEU A 568 -7.50 -19.20 21.79
C LEU A 568 -8.18 -20.37 22.48
N GLY A 569 -8.04 -20.50 23.81
CA GLY A 569 -8.74 -21.51 24.59
C GLY A 569 -10.29 -21.37 24.51
N LYS A 570 -10.83 -20.15 24.41
CA LYS A 570 -12.26 -19.93 24.18
C LYS A 570 -12.70 -20.39 22.78
N LEU A 571 -11.88 -20.16 21.75
CA LEU A 571 -12.14 -20.68 20.39
C LEU A 571 -12.22 -22.21 20.39
N GLU A 572 -11.25 -22.88 21.02
CA GLU A 572 -11.23 -24.34 21.11
C GLU A 572 -12.44 -24.90 21.90
N GLN A 573 -12.81 -24.24 22.99
CA GLN A 573 -14.02 -24.61 23.77
C GLN A 573 -15.32 -24.42 22.97
N ALA A 574 -15.38 -23.44 22.07
CA ALA A 574 -16.50 -23.23 21.16
C ALA A 574 -16.51 -24.24 19.99
N GLY A 575 -15.47 -25.08 19.87
CA GLY A 575 -15.28 -26.05 18.79
C GLY A 575 -14.79 -25.45 17.48
N VAL A 576 -14.25 -24.23 17.50
CA VAL A 576 -13.55 -23.62 16.37
C VAL A 576 -12.29 -24.41 16.10
N ARG A 577 -11.96 -24.62 14.85
CA ARG A 577 -10.71 -25.26 14.46
C ARG A 577 -9.53 -24.30 14.62
N VAL A 578 -8.65 -24.56 15.58
CA VAL A 578 -7.41 -23.80 15.77
C VAL A 578 -6.24 -24.61 15.22
N ILE A 579 -5.46 -24.01 14.30
CA ILE A 579 -4.30 -24.64 13.66
C ILE A 579 -3.05 -23.90 14.13
N TYR A 580 -2.25 -24.53 14.97
CA TYR A 580 -0.95 -23.99 15.40
C TYR A 580 0.12 -24.39 14.39
N LEU A 581 0.77 -23.40 13.79
CA LEU A 581 1.83 -23.64 12.82
C LEU A 581 3.14 -24.00 13.54
N GLU A 582 3.86 -24.94 12.96
CA GLU A 582 5.23 -25.26 13.34
C GLU A 582 6.21 -24.17 12.86
N LYS A 583 7.44 -24.16 13.37
CA LYS A 583 8.45 -23.15 13.03
C LYS A 583 8.71 -23.02 11.52
N GLU A 584 8.65 -24.13 10.80
CA GLU A 584 8.88 -24.18 9.36
C GLU A 584 7.54 -24.21 8.62
N ILE A 585 7.21 -23.14 7.91
CA ILE A 585 5.93 -23.01 7.16
C ILE A 585 5.73 -24.15 6.14
N ARG A 586 6.80 -24.72 5.58
CA ARG A 586 6.75 -25.84 4.63
C ARG A 586 6.08 -27.11 5.20
N ASP A 587 5.96 -27.22 6.52
CA ASP A 587 5.31 -28.35 7.18
C ASP A 587 3.77 -28.17 7.24
N PHE A 588 3.26 -27.02 6.77
CA PHE A 588 1.83 -26.71 6.69
C PHE A 588 1.25 -27.10 5.32
N ASP A 589 0.55 -28.23 5.26
CA ASP A 589 -0.16 -28.70 4.06
C ASP A 589 -1.51 -27.98 3.95
N VAL A 590 -1.49 -26.82 3.28
CA VAL A 590 -2.67 -25.94 3.12
C VAL A 590 -3.80 -26.66 2.38
N GLN A 591 -3.50 -27.41 1.32
CA GLN A 591 -4.52 -28.10 0.52
C GLN A 591 -5.26 -29.16 1.34
N LYS A 592 -4.53 -29.93 2.16
CA LYS A 592 -5.12 -30.93 3.04
C LYS A 592 -5.96 -30.29 4.14
N GLU A 593 -5.44 -29.23 4.76
CA GLU A 593 -6.04 -28.63 5.94
C GLU A 593 -7.19 -27.67 5.58
N LEU A 594 -7.07 -26.91 4.50
CA LEU A 594 -7.96 -25.80 4.17
C LEU A 594 -8.52 -25.80 2.74
N GLY A 595 -8.21 -26.79 1.90
CA GLY A 595 -8.64 -26.84 0.49
C GLY A 595 -10.15 -26.77 0.25
N GLN A 596 -10.97 -27.07 1.28
CA GLN A 596 -12.42 -26.88 1.22
C GLN A 596 -12.87 -25.42 1.19
N TYR A 597 -12.01 -24.47 1.57
CA TYR A 597 -12.24 -23.02 1.61
C TYR A 597 -11.67 -22.28 0.39
N GLN A 598 -11.20 -23.00 -0.63
CA GLN A 598 -10.81 -22.37 -1.90
C GLN A 598 -12.00 -21.66 -2.55
N VAL A 599 -11.78 -20.43 -3.02
CA VAL A 599 -12.83 -19.58 -3.64
C VAL A 599 -13.41 -20.15 -4.94
N ALA A 600 -12.61 -20.94 -5.65
CA ALA A 600 -13.01 -21.69 -6.85
C ALA A 600 -12.17 -22.96 -6.98
N LYS A 601 -12.62 -23.93 -7.76
CA LYS A 601 -11.84 -25.13 -8.07
C LYS A 601 -11.17 -24.99 -9.42
N PHE A 602 -9.89 -25.33 -9.45
CA PHE A 602 -9.03 -25.32 -10.63
C PHE A 602 -8.55 -26.75 -10.93
N ASP A 603 -8.15 -27.03 -12.16
CA ASP A 603 -7.65 -28.36 -12.57
C ASP A 603 -6.17 -28.59 -12.28
N ALA A 604 -5.43 -27.55 -11.87
CA ALA A 604 -4.05 -27.59 -11.40
C ALA A 604 -3.80 -26.50 -10.35
N GLU A 605 -2.61 -26.51 -9.74
CA GLU A 605 -2.16 -25.47 -8.84
C GLU A 605 -1.55 -24.30 -9.64
N TYR A 606 -1.94 -23.08 -9.28
CA TYR A 606 -1.46 -21.84 -9.89
C TYR A 606 -1.09 -20.85 -8.76
N PRO A 607 0.13 -20.92 -8.21
CA PRO A 607 0.53 -20.06 -7.08
C PRO A 607 0.46 -18.55 -7.38
N GLU A 608 0.68 -18.15 -8.63
CA GLU A 608 0.60 -16.74 -9.06
C GLU A 608 -0.80 -16.32 -9.51
N LEU A 609 -1.80 -17.19 -9.44
CA LEU A 609 -3.20 -16.81 -9.63
C LEU A 609 -3.78 -16.35 -8.31
N VAL A 610 -3.89 -15.05 -8.12
CA VAL A 610 -4.42 -14.48 -6.89
C VAL A 610 -5.93 -14.27 -7.02
N ALA A 611 -6.66 -14.53 -5.93
CA ALA A 611 -8.11 -14.42 -5.87
C ALA A 611 -8.56 -13.50 -4.74
N GLY A 612 -9.53 -12.63 -5.03
CA GLY A 612 -10.25 -11.80 -4.06
C GLY A 612 -11.75 -11.93 -4.25
N GLU A 613 -12.50 -12.03 -3.15
CA GLU A 613 -13.96 -12.23 -3.21
C GLU A 613 -14.72 -11.31 -2.26
N TYR A 614 -15.92 -10.91 -2.67
CA TYR A 614 -16.87 -10.13 -1.88
C TYR A 614 -18.30 -10.57 -2.13
N LEU A 615 -19.14 -10.39 -1.14
CA LEU A 615 -20.59 -10.56 -1.25
C LEU A 615 -21.27 -9.19 -1.13
N LYS A 616 -21.95 -8.75 -2.20
CA LYS A 616 -22.68 -7.47 -2.26
C LYS A 616 -24.03 -7.69 -2.93
N ASN A 617 -25.12 -7.23 -2.33
CA ASN A 617 -26.49 -7.37 -2.85
C ASN A 617 -26.85 -8.84 -3.23
N ASN A 618 -26.40 -9.82 -2.44
CA ASN A 618 -26.52 -11.25 -2.70
C ASN A 618 -25.87 -11.72 -4.03
N VAL A 619 -24.99 -10.90 -4.61
CA VAL A 619 -24.10 -11.25 -5.73
C VAL A 619 -22.71 -11.52 -5.18
N HIS A 620 -22.16 -12.68 -5.52
CA HIS A 620 -20.76 -13.03 -5.23
C HIS A 620 -19.86 -12.42 -6.30
N HIS A 621 -18.92 -11.61 -5.89
CA HIS A 621 -17.93 -10.95 -6.72
C HIS A 621 -16.62 -11.70 -6.54
N LEU A 622 -16.03 -12.17 -7.60
CA LEU A 622 -14.72 -12.86 -7.62
C LEU A 622 -13.81 -12.18 -8.62
N MET A 623 -12.71 -11.64 -8.16
CA MET A 623 -11.60 -11.17 -8.99
C MET A 623 -10.49 -12.22 -8.98
N LEU A 624 -9.99 -12.56 -10.16
CA LEU A 624 -8.82 -13.40 -10.36
C LEU A 624 -7.76 -12.56 -11.10
N PHE A 625 -6.53 -12.61 -10.64
CA PHE A 625 -5.42 -11.87 -11.24
C PHE A 625 -4.22 -12.77 -11.45
N ASN A 626 -3.72 -12.85 -12.70
CA ASN A 626 -2.50 -13.54 -13.04
C ASN A 626 -1.29 -12.63 -12.78
N GLU A 627 -0.67 -12.77 -11.61
CA GLU A 627 0.53 -12.01 -11.22
C GLU A 627 1.81 -12.47 -11.89
N ASN A 628 1.79 -13.62 -12.59
CA ASN A 628 2.94 -14.10 -13.35
C ASN A 628 3.27 -13.13 -14.49
N ILE A 629 4.54 -12.79 -14.63
CA ILE A 629 5.02 -11.82 -15.63
C ILE A 629 5.34 -12.45 -17.01
N GLY A 630 5.43 -13.78 -17.08
CA GLY A 630 5.85 -14.52 -18.27
C GLY A 630 4.86 -15.57 -18.76
N ASN A 631 4.11 -16.21 -17.86
CA ASN A 631 3.28 -17.37 -18.18
C ASN A 631 1.79 -17.07 -18.07
N ALA A 632 1.02 -17.53 -19.05
CA ALA A 632 -0.42 -17.49 -18.98
C ALA A 632 -0.96 -18.59 -18.03
N VAL A 633 -2.02 -18.28 -17.31
CA VAL A 633 -2.88 -19.26 -16.64
C VAL A 633 -3.85 -19.82 -17.67
N ASN A 634 -3.93 -21.15 -17.79
CA ASN A 634 -4.88 -21.82 -18.67
C ASN A 634 -5.47 -23.02 -17.92
N THR A 635 -6.67 -22.86 -17.36
CA THR A 635 -7.27 -23.81 -16.42
C THR A 635 -8.78 -23.95 -16.62
N LYS A 636 -9.30 -25.11 -16.24
CA LYS A 636 -10.76 -25.29 -16.08
C LYS A 636 -11.17 -24.80 -14.70
N MET A 637 -11.98 -23.75 -14.67
CA MET A 637 -12.51 -23.18 -13.46
C MET A 637 -13.94 -23.67 -13.20
N ILE A 638 -14.24 -24.01 -11.94
CA ILE A 638 -15.58 -24.37 -11.48
C ILE A 638 -15.93 -23.49 -10.29
N LEU A 639 -16.91 -22.63 -10.46
CA LEU A 639 -17.43 -21.78 -9.39
C LEU A 639 -18.39 -22.56 -8.47
N PRO A 640 -18.41 -22.27 -7.16
CA PRO A 640 -19.07 -23.13 -6.17
C PRO A 640 -20.61 -23.14 -6.22
N ASP A 641 -21.24 -22.09 -6.71
CA ASP A 641 -22.69 -21.88 -6.65
C ASP A 641 -23.38 -22.19 -8.00
N LYS A 642 -24.68 -22.51 -7.98
CA LYS A 642 -25.46 -22.86 -9.19
C LYS A 642 -26.19 -21.68 -9.83
N LYS A 643 -25.85 -20.45 -9.45
CA LYS A 643 -26.44 -19.21 -9.98
C LYS A 643 -25.85 -18.84 -11.32
N LYS A 644 -26.51 -17.91 -12.04
CA LYS A 644 -25.94 -17.32 -13.28
C LYS A 644 -24.61 -16.64 -13.00
N VAL A 645 -23.70 -16.75 -13.96
CA VAL A 645 -22.36 -16.15 -13.89
C VAL A 645 -22.22 -15.16 -15.03
N TYR A 646 -21.67 -14.00 -14.69
CA TYR A 646 -21.30 -12.96 -15.65
C TYR A 646 -19.82 -12.65 -15.51
N ARG A 647 -19.13 -12.47 -16.63
CA ARG A 647 -17.79 -11.87 -16.64
C ARG A 647 -17.92 -10.38 -16.89
N TYR A 648 -17.25 -9.59 -16.06
CA TYR A 648 -17.20 -8.15 -16.18
C TYR A 648 -15.87 -7.71 -16.81
N ASP A 649 -15.97 -6.89 -17.86
CA ASP A 649 -14.84 -6.20 -18.47
C ASP A 649 -14.81 -4.74 -17.99
N ALA A 650 -13.84 -4.41 -17.13
CA ALA A 650 -13.74 -3.07 -16.57
C ALA A 650 -13.18 -2.02 -17.55
N PHE A 651 -12.47 -2.43 -18.62
CA PHE A 651 -12.06 -1.50 -19.69
C PHE A 651 -13.24 -1.13 -20.58
N ALA A 652 -13.99 -2.12 -21.04
CA ALA A 652 -15.15 -1.92 -21.92
C ALA A 652 -16.42 -1.52 -21.16
N ASN A 653 -16.46 -1.68 -19.84
CA ASN A 653 -17.63 -1.53 -18.97
C ASN A 653 -18.81 -2.40 -19.41
N THR A 654 -18.58 -3.69 -19.62
CA THR A 654 -19.59 -4.64 -20.11
C THR A 654 -19.67 -5.88 -19.23
N LEU A 655 -20.90 -6.46 -19.15
CA LEU A 655 -21.19 -7.71 -18.48
C LEU A 655 -21.62 -8.77 -19.51
N THR A 656 -20.91 -9.89 -19.59
CA THR A 656 -21.20 -10.99 -20.50
C THR A 656 -21.60 -12.24 -19.71
N GLU A 657 -22.77 -12.84 -20.00
CA GLU A 657 -23.19 -14.11 -19.37
C GLU A 657 -22.28 -15.25 -19.85
N VAL A 658 -21.69 -16.00 -18.90
CA VAL A 658 -20.74 -17.08 -19.16
C VAL A 658 -21.16 -18.37 -18.45
N SER A 659 -20.58 -19.51 -18.83
CA SER A 659 -20.84 -20.80 -18.17
C SER A 659 -20.17 -20.86 -16.79
N GLN A 660 -20.80 -21.58 -15.84
CA GLN A 660 -20.20 -21.90 -14.53
C GLN A 660 -18.94 -22.77 -14.63
N LYS A 661 -18.85 -23.55 -15.67
CA LYS A 661 -17.67 -24.34 -16.02
C LYS A 661 -17.09 -23.73 -17.26
N SER A 662 -16.08 -22.90 -17.11
CA SER A 662 -15.43 -22.21 -18.21
C SER A 662 -13.93 -22.53 -18.26
N GLN A 663 -13.38 -22.50 -19.45
CA GLN A 663 -11.97 -22.40 -19.64
C GLN A 663 -11.57 -20.97 -19.25
N LEU A 664 -10.69 -20.84 -18.27
CA LEU A 664 -10.10 -19.58 -17.88
C LEU A 664 -8.72 -19.45 -18.53
N ILE A 665 -8.55 -18.46 -19.38
CA ILE A 665 -7.25 -18.09 -19.93
C ILE A 665 -6.96 -16.67 -19.50
N LEU A 666 -5.88 -16.46 -18.74
CA LEU A 666 -5.39 -15.15 -18.33
C LEU A 666 -3.93 -15.02 -18.77
N GLN A 667 -3.67 -14.04 -19.61
CA GLN A 667 -2.31 -13.67 -19.97
C GLN A 667 -1.57 -13.04 -18.78
N PRO A 668 -0.24 -12.94 -18.79
CA PRO A 668 0.48 -12.11 -17.82
C PRO A 668 -0.12 -10.70 -17.74
N TYR A 669 -0.24 -10.16 -16.55
CA TYR A 669 -0.86 -8.85 -16.25
C TYR A 669 -2.39 -8.79 -16.42
N GLU A 670 -3.05 -9.89 -16.77
CA GLU A 670 -4.49 -9.90 -16.99
C GLU A 670 -5.26 -10.30 -15.72
N SER A 671 -6.34 -9.59 -15.47
CA SER A 671 -7.32 -9.92 -14.43
C SER A 671 -8.68 -10.23 -15.03
N ALA A 672 -9.49 -11.02 -14.33
CA ALA A 672 -10.87 -11.31 -14.69
C ALA A 672 -11.77 -11.15 -13.48
N VAL A 673 -12.94 -10.54 -13.69
CA VAL A 673 -13.96 -10.39 -12.65
C VAL A 673 -15.20 -11.18 -13.01
N PHE A 674 -15.63 -12.04 -12.09
CA PHE A 674 -16.83 -12.85 -12.22
C PHE A 674 -17.86 -12.43 -11.19
N LEU A 675 -19.10 -12.26 -11.62
CA LEU A 675 -20.25 -11.93 -10.80
C LEU A 675 -21.23 -13.08 -10.83
N GLN A 676 -21.59 -13.60 -9.66
CA GLN A 676 -22.46 -14.77 -9.57
C GLN A 676 -23.67 -14.45 -8.69
N GLY A 677 -24.85 -14.41 -9.27
CA GLY A 677 -26.05 -14.00 -8.53
C GLY A 677 -27.35 -14.19 -9.29
N GLU A 678 -28.44 -13.73 -8.69
CA GLU A 678 -29.77 -13.67 -9.30
C GLU A 678 -29.86 -12.44 -10.23
N GLU A 679 -30.77 -12.50 -11.21
CA GLU A 679 -30.93 -11.45 -12.24
C GLU A 679 -31.23 -10.06 -11.65
N SER A 680 -31.95 -9.99 -10.55
CA SER A 680 -32.25 -8.73 -9.84
C SER A 680 -30.99 -8.05 -9.28
N GLY A 681 -30.13 -8.83 -8.58
CA GLY A 681 -28.87 -8.30 -8.06
C GLY A 681 -27.89 -7.90 -9.16
N MET A 682 -27.86 -8.65 -10.26
CA MET A 682 -27.06 -8.32 -11.42
C MET A 682 -27.48 -7.01 -12.08
N LYS A 683 -28.79 -6.73 -12.13
CA LYS A 683 -29.31 -5.48 -12.66
C LYS A 683 -28.89 -4.28 -11.78
N GLU A 684 -28.95 -4.41 -10.46
CA GLU A 684 -28.49 -3.38 -9.53
C GLU A 684 -26.98 -3.06 -9.73
N ILE A 685 -26.16 -4.11 -9.89
CA ILE A 685 -24.73 -3.93 -10.14
C ILE A 685 -24.48 -3.25 -11.50
N ALA A 686 -25.20 -3.65 -12.56
CA ALA A 686 -25.08 -3.04 -13.88
C ALA A 686 -25.47 -1.55 -13.85
N GLU A 687 -26.55 -1.20 -13.14
CA GLU A 687 -26.98 0.17 -12.94
C GLU A 687 -25.95 0.99 -12.15
N GLU A 688 -25.34 0.42 -11.09
CA GLU A 688 -24.31 1.10 -10.29
C GLU A 688 -23.04 1.42 -11.13
N LEU A 689 -22.67 0.50 -12.01
CA LEU A 689 -21.49 0.63 -12.89
C LEU A 689 -21.80 1.38 -14.20
N GLU A 690 -23.08 1.64 -14.48
CA GLU A 690 -23.54 2.12 -15.80
C GLU A 690 -23.06 1.19 -16.93
N ALA A 691 -23.08 -0.12 -16.66
CA ALA A 691 -22.48 -1.14 -17.53
C ALA A 691 -23.49 -1.73 -18.53
N ASP A 692 -23.02 -2.00 -19.74
CA ASP A 692 -23.79 -2.70 -20.78
C ASP A 692 -23.84 -4.21 -20.49
N VAL A 693 -25.05 -4.78 -20.53
CA VAL A 693 -25.26 -6.22 -20.32
C VAL A 693 -25.39 -6.95 -21.67
N ILE A 694 -24.45 -7.83 -21.97
CA ILE A 694 -24.41 -8.63 -23.20
C ILE A 694 -24.88 -10.05 -22.88
N ARG A 695 -25.88 -10.56 -23.58
CA ARG A 695 -26.33 -11.96 -23.51
C ARG A 695 -25.68 -12.78 -24.64
N GLU A 696 -25.12 -13.96 -24.31
CA GLU A 696 -24.43 -14.84 -25.28
C GLU A 696 -25.32 -15.36 -26.42
N SER A 697 -26.63 -15.15 -26.42
CA SER A 697 -27.51 -15.57 -27.48
C SER A 697 -27.64 -14.52 -28.59
N GLY A 698 -26.66 -14.40 -29.44
CA GLY A 698 -26.79 -14.16 -30.88
C GLY A 698 -27.56 -12.98 -31.45
N HIS A 699 -27.88 -11.90 -30.70
CA HIS A 699 -28.43 -10.68 -31.32
C HIS A 699 -27.86 -9.44 -30.68
N ARG A 700 -27.02 -8.74 -31.44
CA ARG A 700 -26.60 -7.36 -31.13
C ARG A 700 -27.74 -6.39 -31.45
N THR A 701 -28.26 -5.68 -30.47
CA THR A 701 -28.94 -4.42 -30.73
C THR A 701 -27.87 -3.33 -30.79
N GLY A 702 -27.78 -2.64 -31.95
CA GLY A 702 -26.71 -1.80 -32.38
C GLY A 702 -26.30 -0.71 -31.40
N GLU A 703 -25.14 -0.89 -30.83
CA GLU A 703 -24.11 0.12 -30.57
C GLU A 703 -22.82 -0.64 -30.23
N LYS A 704 -21.67 -0.13 -30.67
CA LYS A 704 -20.39 -0.88 -30.76
C LYS A 704 -19.82 -1.20 -29.37
N ALA A 705 -19.98 -2.44 -28.91
CA ALA A 705 -19.20 -2.97 -27.80
C ALA A 705 -17.83 -3.45 -28.33
N PHE A 706 -16.76 -2.79 -27.94
CA PHE A 706 -15.40 -3.24 -28.20
C PHE A 706 -15.07 -4.42 -27.24
N GLY A 707 -15.18 -5.63 -27.75
CA GLY A 707 -14.90 -6.84 -26.96
C GLY A 707 -13.40 -7.08 -26.77
N THR A 708 -13.00 -7.37 -25.56
CA THR A 708 -11.69 -7.92 -25.20
C THR A 708 -11.57 -9.38 -25.62
N ALA A 709 -10.36 -9.94 -25.53
CA ALA A 709 -9.88 -11.25 -25.98
C ALA A 709 -10.79 -12.49 -25.72
N ASP A 710 -11.86 -12.36 -24.94
CA ASP A 710 -12.75 -13.46 -24.59
C ASP A 710 -13.65 -14.00 -25.71
N ARG A 711 -13.73 -13.31 -26.84
CA ARG A 711 -14.46 -13.83 -28.00
C ARG A 711 -13.73 -14.96 -28.74
N VAL A 712 -12.47 -15.15 -28.39
CA VAL A 712 -11.68 -16.29 -28.87
C VAL A 712 -11.79 -17.47 -27.88
N GLY A 713 -12.99 -17.74 -27.34
CA GLY A 713 -13.30 -19.07 -26.80
C GLY A 713 -13.07 -20.11 -27.86
N GLU A 714 -12.79 -21.37 -27.48
CA GLU A 714 -12.39 -22.48 -28.35
C GLU A 714 -13.11 -22.55 -29.72
N ARG A 715 -14.36 -22.07 -29.81
CA ARG A 715 -15.14 -22.04 -31.07
C ARG A 715 -14.75 -20.90 -32.02
N MET A 716 -14.15 -19.79 -31.54
CA MET A 716 -13.68 -18.71 -32.42
C MET A 716 -12.23 -18.92 -32.83
N ALA A 717 -11.37 -19.38 -31.93
CA ALA A 717 -9.97 -19.73 -32.28
C ALA A 717 -9.90 -20.72 -33.43
N ASP A 718 -10.82 -21.69 -33.47
CA ASP A 718 -10.91 -22.67 -34.58
C ASP A 718 -11.40 -22.08 -35.93
N ARG A 719 -11.99 -20.88 -35.91
CA ARG A 719 -12.51 -20.18 -37.10
C ARG A 719 -11.65 -19.01 -37.55
N MET A 720 -10.75 -18.51 -36.69
CA MET A 720 -9.87 -17.41 -37.01
C MET A 720 -8.65 -17.92 -37.77
N LYS A 721 -8.49 -17.47 -39.01
CA LYS A 721 -7.34 -17.79 -39.84
C LYS A 721 -6.26 -16.73 -39.73
N ASP A 722 -5.05 -17.16 -39.54
CA ASP A 722 -3.90 -16.26 -39.61
C ASP A 722 -3.71 -15.75 -41.05
N ARG A 723 -3.83 -14.45 -41.20
CA ARG A 723 -3.68 -13.71 -42.46
C ARG A 723 -2.58 -12.67 -42.37
N THR A 724 -1.54 -12.95 -41.60
CA THR A 724 -0.34 -12.08 -41.42
C THR A 724 0.32 -11.75 -42.79
N ASP A 725 0.07 -12.60 -43.81
CA ASP A 725 0.45 -12.37 -45.22
C ASP A 725 -0.15 -11.09 -45.83
N LEU A 726 -1.19 -10.52 -45.22
CA LEU A 726 -1.83 -9.25 -45.64
C LEU A 726 -1.19 -8.01 -45.02
N LEU A 727 -0.39 -8.19 -43.98
CA LEU A 727 0.29 -7.03 -43.34
C LEU A 727 1.34 -6.44 -44.29
N PRO A 728 1.67 -5.12 -44.14
CA PRO A 728 2.64 -4.46 -44.98
C PRO A 728 4.05 -5.09 -44.80
N ASP A 729 4.75 -5.33 -45.88
CA ASP A 729 6.19 -5.71 -45.87
C ASP A 729 7.05 -4.55 -45.39
N LYS A 730 6.58 -3.30 -45.60
CA LYS A 730 7.27 -2.05 -45.28
C LYS A 730 6.34 -1.08 -44.59
N TRP A 731 6.85 -0.51 -43.51
CA TRP A 731 6.16 0.48 -42.72
C TRP A 731 6.88 1.84 -42.82
N LYS A 732 6.13 2.92 -42.89
CA LYS A 732 6.65 4.27 -42.66
C LYS A 732 6.65 4.52 -41.16
N ILE A 733 7.82 4.84 -40.59
CA ILE A 733 7.98 4.96 -39.14
C ILE A 733 8.38 6.40 -38.80
N THR A 734 7.62 6.99 -37.91
CA THR A 734 7.80 8.39 -37.49
C THR A 734 7.72 8.50 -35.96
N PHE A 735 8.29 9.56 -35.41
CA PHE A 735 8.35 9.81 -33.98
C PHE A 735 7.83 11.21 -33.64
N ALA A 736 7.16 11.33 -32.49
CA ALA A 736 6.79 12.58 -31.86
C ALA A 736 7.09 12.51 -30.37
N ASP A 737 7.76 13.52 -29.82
CA ASP A 737 7.83 13.71 -28.38
C ASP A 737 6.49 14.25 -27.84
N SER A 738 6.36 14.35 -26.51
CA SER A 738 5.13 14.81 -25.87
C SER A 738 4.67 16.20 -26.30
N CYS A 739 5.64 17.12 -26.58
CA CYS A 739 5.35 18.49 -26.96
C CYS A 739 4.95 18.63 -28.42
N SER A 740 5.47 17.77 -29.29
CA SER A 740 5.16 17.80 -30.73
C SER A 740 3.93 16.95 -31.10
N TYR A 741 3.55 15.98 -30.29
CA TYR A 741 2.38 15.15 -30.56
C TYR A 741 1.09 16.00 -30.71
N PRO A 742 0.22 15.75 -31.73
CA PRO A 742 0.25 14.63 -32.68
C PRO A 742 1.03 14.89 -33.99
N GLU A 743 1.93 15.84 -34.03
CA GLU A 743 2.72 16.13 -35.22
C GLU A 743 4.00 15.28 -35.24
N PHE A 744 4.01 14.22 -36.06
CA PHE A 744 5.14 13.30 -36.24
C PHE A 744 6.17 13.90 -37.21
N LYS A 745 7.14 14.64 -36.70
CA LYS A 745 8.13 15.39 -37.51
C LYS A 745 9.39 14.60 -37.84
N GLU A 746 9.75 13.64 -36.99
CA GLU A 746 10.97 12.85 -37.18
C GLU A 746 10.67 11.54 -37.90
N THR A 747 11.40 11.23 -38.99
CA THR A 747 11.32 9.95 -39.68
C THR A 747 12.39 9.02 -39.14
N ILE A 748 12.04 7.78 -38.80
CA ILE A 748 12.95 6.76 -38.30
C ILE A 748 13.49 5.95 -39.49
N PRO A 749 14.82 5.73 -39.63
CA PRO A 749 15.43 5.10 -40.80
C PRO A 749 15.29 3.55 -40.75
N THR A 750 14.09 3.03 -40.60
CA THR A 750 13.76 1.62 -40.73
C THR A 750 12.38 1.48 -41.36
N GLU A 751 12.11 0.34 -41.99
CA GLU A 751 10.82 0.04 -42.63
C GLU A 751 10.14 -1.17 -41.95
N LYS A 752 10.69 -1.66 -40.81
CA LYS A 752 10.15 -2.81 -40.10
C LYS A 752 9.36 -2.33 -38.86
N LEU A 753 8.24 -2.95 -38.60
CA LEU A 753 7.51 -2.82 -37.36
C LEU A 753 8.28 -3.58 -36.27
N ASP A 754 9.14 -2.89 -35.53
CA ASP A 754 10.12 -3.44 -34.60
C ASP A 754 10.46 -2.42 -33.52
N LEU A 755 11.33 -2.80 -32.59
CA LEU A 755 11.87 -1.89 -31.57
C LEU A 755 12.71 -0.78 -32.19
N ILE A 756 12.51 0.45 -31.73
CA ILE A 756 13.28 1.61 -32.18
C ILE A 756 14.42 2.00 -31.21
N SER A 757 14.40 1.49 -29.99
CA SER A 757 15.44 1.77 -28.98
C SER A 757 16.85 1.32 -29.38
N SER A 758 16.97 0.42 -30.35
CA SER A 758 18.27 0.00 -30.93
C SER A 758 18.76 0.87 -32.09
N ILE A 759 17.97 1.86 -32.53
CA ILE A 759 18.27 2.69 -33.70
C ILE A 759 19.05 3.94 -33.24
N THR A 760 20.20 4.21 -33.89
CA THR A 760 21.04 5.36 -33.56
C THR A 760 20.26 6.67 -33.58
N GLY A 761 20.30 7.39 -32.46
CA GLY A 761 19.60 8.66 -32.25
C GLY A 761 18.19 8.52 -31.60
N PHE A 762 17.73 7.29 -31.36
CA PHE A 762 16.45 7.02 -30.69
C PHE A 762 16.59 6.26 -29.36
N GLU A 763 17.81 5.89 -28.96
CA GLU A 763 18.09 5.08 -27.76
C GLU A 763 17.64 5.74 -26.44
N ASN A 764 17.55 7.07 -26.44
CA ASN A 764 17.23 7.88 -25.25
C ASN A 764 15.99 8.75 -25.45
N LYS A 765 15.14 8.43 -26.41
CA LYS A 765 13.94 9.23 -26.68
C LYS A 765 12.73 8.70 -25.90
N SER A 766 11.94 9.63 -25.37
CA SER A 766 10.63 9.38 -24.80
C SER A 766 9.55 10.11 -25.59
N GLY A 767 8.45 9.42 -25.88
CA GLY A 767 7.39 9.92 -26.76
C GLY A 767 6.58 8.80 -27.39
N THR A 768 6.12 9.04 -28.59
CA THR A 768 5.30 8.11 -29.39
C THR A 768 5.98 7.79 -30.71
N VAL A 769 6.15 6.50 -30.98
CA VAL A 769 6.49 6.01 -32.32
C VAL A 769 5.22 5.63 -33.06
N ARG A 770 5.09 6.00 -34.32
CA ARG A 770 3.98 5.68 -35.20
C ARG A 770 4.46 4.88 -36.41
N TYR A 771 3.88 3.71 -36.58
CA TYR A 771 4.10 2.81 -37.71
C TYR A 771 2.88 2.90 -38.64
N GLU A 772 3.08 3.32 -39.88
CA GLU A 772 2.01 3.45 -40.89
C GLU A 772 2.23 2.49 -42.05
N GLY A 773 1.19 1.77 -42.42
CA GLY A 773 1.23 0.83 -43.55
C GLY A 773 -0.13 0.65 -44.20
N THR A 774 -0.14 -0.05 -45.33
CA THR A 774 -1.35 -0.26 -46.12
C THR A 774 -1.61 -1.75 -46.29
N ILE A 775 -2.86 -2.18 -46.04
CA ILE A 775 -3.34 -3.55 -46.30
C ILE A 775 -4.42 -3.54 -47.36
N GLN A 776 -4.49 -4.66 -48.14
CA GLN A 776 -5.49 -4.88 -49.17
C GLN A 776 -6.45 -5.97 -48.75
N LEU A 777 -7.74 -5.66 -48.67
CA LEU A 777 -8.78 -6.63 -48.31
C LEU A 777 -9.76 -6.88 -49.47
N LYS A 778 -10.23 -8.12 -49.55
CA LYS A 778 -11.32 -8.50 -50.45
C LYS A 778 -12.68 -8.27 -49.78
N ASN A 779 -13.73 -8.11 -50.56
CA ASN A 779 -15.08 -7.84 -50.05
C ASN A 779 -15.55 -8.90 -49.02
N THR A 780 -15.20 -10.17 -49.27
CA THR A 780 -15.53 -11.29 -48.36
C THR A 780 -14.85 -11.20 -47.00
N ASP A 781 -13.75 -10.47 -46.89
CA ASP A 781 -12.99 -10.29 -45.64
C ASP A 781 -13.59 -9.16 -44.77
N THR A 782 -14.27 -8.18 -45.34
CA THR A 782 -14.80 -7.01 -44.62
C THR A 782 -16.09 -7.28 -43.83
N GLU A 783 -16.79 -8.37 -44.14
CA GLU A 783 -18.00 -8.81 -43.43
C GLU A 783 -17.70 -9.70 -42.22
N ARG A 784 -16.43 -10.06 -42.02
CA ARG A 784 -15.94 -10.99 -40.99
C ARG A 784 -15.30 -10.25 -39.81
N SER A 785 -15.16 -10.98 -38.70
CA SER A 785 -14.38 -10.48 -37.55
C SER A 785 -12.90 -10.42 -37.93
N VAL A 786 -12.25 -9.29 -37.62
CA VAL A 786 -10.83 -9.06 -37.91
C VAL A 786 -10.12 -8.61 -36.60
N GLN A 787 -9.07 -9.34 -36.26
CA GLN A 787 -8.28 -9.09 -35.04
C GLN A 787 -6.82 -8.84 -35.40
N LEU A 788 -6.23 -7.78 -34.85
CA LEU A 788 -4.79 -7.50 -34.91
C LEU A 788 -4.15 -7.79 -33.55
N ASP A 789 -3.14 -8.65 -33.52
CA ASP A 789 -2.33 -8.95 -32.34
C ASP A 789 -0.91 -8.42 -32.56
N LEU A 790 -0.48 -7.47 -31.76
CA LEU A 790 0.85 -6.89 -31.84
C LEU A 790 1.93 -7.75 -31.17
N GLY A 791 1.54 -8.88 -30.53
CA GLY A 791 2.44 -9.66 -29.70
C GLY A 791 2.82 -8.88 -28.46
N ASN A 792 3.90 -8.13 -28.51
CA ASN A 792 4.38 -7.32 -27.38
C ASN A 792 4.64 -5.86 -27.81
N ALA A 793 4.26 -4.93 -26.95
CA ALA A 793 4.52 -3.50 -27.14
C ALA A 793 5.06 -2.88 -25.83
N TYR A 794 5.89 -1.86 -25.98
CA TYR A 794 6.53 -1.14 -24.88
C TYR A 794 6.28 0.36 -25.02
N GLU A 795 5.23 0.87 -24.25
CA GLU A 795 4.35 0.01 -23.45
C GLU A 795 2.86 0.24 -23.75
N THR A 796 2.42 1.50 -23.94
CA THR A 796 1.02 1.79 -24.28
C THR A 796 0.86 1.81 -25.79
N ALA A 797 -0.08 1.00 -26.31
CA ALA A 797 -0.34 0.90 -27.74
C ALA A 797 -1.74 1.39 -28.09
N GLU A 798 -1.85 2.12 -29.23
CA GLU A 798 -3.11 2.50 -29.87
C GLU A 798 -3.05 2.14 -31.35
N VAL A 799 -4.13 1.56 -31.87
CA VAL A 799 -4.21 1.14 -33.26
C VAL A 799 -5.30 1.94 -33.98
N PHE A 800 -4.98 2.34 -35.20
CA PHE A 800 -5.92 3.07 -36.09
C PHE A 800 -6.10 2.33 -37.41
N ALA A 801 -7.34 2.21 -37.85
CA ALA A 801 -7.69 1.72 -39.16
C ALA A 801 -8.48 2.80 -39.92
N ASN A 802 -7.98 3.24 -41.09
CA ASN A 802 -8.56 4.34 -41.88
C ASN A 802 -8.79 5.62 -41.08
N GLY A 803 -7.89 5.92 -40.12
CA GLY A 803 -7.97 7.10 -39.27
C GLY A 803 -8.91 6.98 -38.07
N HIS A 804 -9.57 5.84 -37.88
CA HIS A 804 -10.44 5.56 -36.72
C HIS A 804 -9.70 4.70 -35.71
N SER A 805 -9.71 5.10 -34.42
CA SER A 805 -9.09 4.31 -33.36
C SER A 805 -9.82 2.99 -33.13
N ALA A 806 -9.07 1.91 -33.06
CA ALA A 806 -9.52 0.59 -32.65
C ALA A 806 -9.38 0.37 -31.13
N GLY A 807 -8.96 1.41 -30.40
CA GLY A 807 -8.79 1.42 -28.96
C GLY A 807 -7.35 1.46 -28.48
N VAL A 808 -7.20 1.58 -27.15
CA VAL A 808 -5.94 1.69 -26.45
C VAL A 808 -5.70 0.43 -25.61
N ARG A 809 -4.45 0.00 -25.54
CA ARG A 809 -3.99 -1.04 -24.61
C ARG A 809 -2.82 -0.50 -23.79
N ILE A 810 -3.00 -0.39 -22.49
CA ILE A 810 -1.97 0.09 -21.54
C ILE A 810 -1.10 -1.06 -21.02
N CYS A 811 -1.49 -2.31 -21.29
CA CYS A 811 -0.74 -3.53 -20.93
C CYS A 811 -1.17 -4.69 -21.86
N ARG A 812 -0.53 -5.83 -21.72
CA ARG A 812 -0.93 -7.07 -22.38
C ARG A 812 -2.35 -7.52 -22.00
N PRO A 813 -3.07 -8.21 -22.94
CA PRO A 813 -2.70 -8.54 -24.31
C PRO A 813 -2.90 -7.34 -25.26
N TYR A 814 -1.96 -7.16 -26.22
CA TYR A 814 -2.02 -6.07 -27.20
C TYR A 814 -2.83 -6.50 -28.43
N GLN A 815 -4.11 -6.81 -28.21
CA GLN A 815 -5.06 -7.29 -29.23
C GLN A 815 -6.11 -6.21 -29.50
N PHE A 816 -6.40 -6.01 -30.80
CA PHE A 816 -7.30 -4.94 -31.28
C PHE A 816 -8.32 -5.48 -32.24
N ASP A 817 -9.60 -5.18 -32.05
CA ASP A 817 -10.68 -5.53 -32.95
C ASP A 817 -10.81 -4.47 -34.06
N LEU A 818 -10.50 -4.87 -35.28
CA LEU A 818 -10.63 -4.01 -36.47
C LEU A 818 -11.95 -4.21 -37.21
N THR A 819 -12.85 -5.04 -36.71
CA THR A 819 -14.14 -5.35 -37.30
C THR A 819 -14.96 -4.08 -37.53
N GLY A 820 -15.42 -3.87 -38.79
CA GLY A 820 -16.20 -2.71 -39.15
C GLY A 820 -15.42 -1.40 -39.35
N LEU A 821 -14.12 -1.38 -39.10
CA LEU A 821 -13.21 -0.25 -39.38
C LEU A 821 -12.55 -0.37 -40.75
N LEU A 822 -12.56 -1.56 -41.32
CA LEU A 822 -11.91 -1.89 -42.58
C LEU A 822 -12.94 -1.89 -43.73
N ARG A 823 -12.48 -1.62 -44.97
CA ARG A 823 -13.27 -1.58 -46.20
C ARG A 823 -12.66 -2.44 -47.28
N GLU A 824 -13.42 -2.72 -48.33
CA GLU A 824 -12.91 -3.39 -49.54
C GLU A 824 -11.80 -2.56 -50.19
N GLY A 825 -10.75 -3.22 -50.66
CA GLY A 825 -9.60 -2.58 -51.28
C GLY A 825 -8.55 -2.09 -50.29
N GLU A 826 -8.03 -0.90 -50.52
CA GLU A 826 -6.95 -0.33 -49.75
C GLU A 826 -7.42 0.23 -48.38
N ASN A 827 -6.72 -0.16 -47.32
CA ASN A 827 -6.93 0.32 -45.94
C ASN A 827 -5.61 0.81 -45.35
N GLN A 828 -5.66 1.97 -44.73
CA GLN A 828 -4.54 2.50 -43.96
C GLN A 828 -4.57 1.94 -42.54
N LEU A 829 -3.47 1.36 -42.11
CA LEU A 829 -3.27 0.86 -40.76
C LEU A 829 -2.16 1.67 -40.09
N ALA A 830 -2.42 2.16 -38.88
CA ALA A 830 -1.38 2.80 -38.08
C ALA A 830 -1.35 2.20 -36.67
N VAL A 831 -0.14 1.99 -36.16
CA VAL A 831 0.13 1.53 -34.79
C VAL A 831 0.95 2.60 -34.10
N GLU A 832 0.46 3.13 -33.00
CA GLU A 832 1.20 4.05 -32.13
C GLU A 832 1.62 3.31 -30.87
N VAL A 833 2.90 3.44 -30.48
CA VAL A 833 3.41 2.93 -29.22
C VAL A 833 4.06 4.08 -28.45
N THR A 834 3.70 4.21 -27.17
CA THR A 834 4.15 5.29 -26.29
C THR A 834 4.89 4.71 -25.11
N ASN A 835 6.13 5.14 -24.89
CA ASN A 835 6.96 4.72 -23.77
C ASN A 835 6.84 5.68 -22.56
N THR A 836 7.63 5.42 -21.50
CA THR A 836 7.76 6.26 -20.31
C THR A 836 8.84 7.34 -20.47
N LEU A 837 8.92 8.27 -19.51
CA LEU A 837 10.01 9.24 -19.43
C LEU A 837 11.34 8.63 -18.95
N GLY A 838 11.33 7.42 -18.38
CA GLY A 838 12.52 6.79 -17.80
C GLY A 838 13.70 6.68 -18.75
N THR A 839 13.44 6.38 -20.03
CA THR A 839 14.49 6.32 -21.07
C THR A 839 15.24 7.64 -21.23
N GLN A 840 14.54 8.77 -21.16
CA GLN A 840 15.11 10.12 -21.32
C GLN A 840 15.71 10.63 -20.02
N MET A 841 15.05 10.42 -18.88
CA MET A 841 15.36 11.05 -17.60
C MET A 841 16.53 10.35 -16.86
N ARG A 842 16.52 9.02 -16.82
CA ARG A 842 17.53 8.20 -16.13
C ARG A 842 17.80 8.68 -14.71
N ASP A 843 16.74 8.97 -13.99
CA ASP A 843 16.82 9.46 -12.61
C ASP A 843 17.38 8.40 -11.65
N ALA A 844 17.85 8.86 -10.47
CA ALA A 844 18.48 7.98 -9.50
C ALA A 844 17.51 6.94 -8.88
N ILE A 845 16.21 7.24 -8.83
CA ILE A 845 15.20 6.32 -8.30
C ILE A 845 14.91 5.23 -9.33
N SER A 846 14.80 5.59 -10.59
CA SER A 846 14.56 4.63 -11.68
C SER A 846 15.63 3.55 -11.83
N HIS A 847 16.84 3.71 -11.23
CA HIS A 847 17.90 2.70 -11.40
C HIS A 847 17.60 1.34 -10.74
N TYR A 848 16.62 1.28 -9.83
CA TYR A 848 16.16 0.01 -9.24
C TYR A 848 15.31 -0.82 -10.21
N LEU A 849 14.81 -0.21 -11.28
CA LEU A 849 13.96 -0.86 -12.28
C LEU A 849 14.63 -0.89 -13.65
N PRO A 850 14.44 -1.95 -14.45
CA PRO A 850 14.95 -1.96 -15.81
C PRO A 850 14.24 -0.90 -16.67
N ILE A 851 14.98 -0.27 -17.56
CA ILE A 851 14.40 0.53 -18.64
C ILE A 851 13.91 -0.44 -19.72
N GLU A 852 12.62 -0.47 -19.98
CA GLU A 852 12.05 -1.29 -21.03
C GLU A 852 12.44 -0.77 -22.44
N PRO A 853 12.48 -1.64 -23.46
CA PRO A 853 12.70 -1.20 -24.82
C PRO A 853 11.57 -0.28 -25.31
N PHE A 854 11.65 0.24 -26.54
CA PHE A 854 10.64 1.12 -27.09
C PHE A 854 10.20 0.64 -28.49
N GLY A 855 8.90 0.43 -28.65
CA GLY A 855 8.30 -0.02 -29.91
C GLY A 855 7.55 -1.33 -29.79
N VAL A 856 7.44 -2.07 -30.89
CA VAL A 856 6.79 -3.38 -30.99
C VAL A 856 7.84 -4.46 -31.04
N GLU A 857 7.65 -5.57 -30.30
CA GLU A 857 8.55 -6.70 -30.28
C GLU A 857 7.82 -8.01 -30.64
N GLY A 858 8.42 -8.80 -31.52
CA GLY A 858 7.90 -10.09 -31.97
C GLY A 858 7.06 -10.00 -33.23
N MET A 859 6.38 -11.12 -33.57
CA MET A 859 5.53 -11.17 -34.75
C MET A 859 4.17 -10.53 -34.47
N VAL A 860 3.76 -9.64 -35.36
CA VAL A 860 2.41 -9.07 -35.39
C VAL A 860 1.54 -9.98 -36.26
N HIS A 861 0.37 -10.35 -35.74
CA HIS A 861 -0.56 -11.25 -36.43
C HIS A 861 -1.87 -10.56 -36.79
N LEU A 862 -2.37 -10.85 -37.96
CA LEU A 862 -3.71 -10.44 -38.40
C LEU A 862 -4.57 -11.71 -38.56
N TYR A 863 -5.64 -11.79 -37.80
CA TYR A 863 -6.58 -12.91 -37.82
C TYR A 863 -7.90 -12.45 -38.43
N ILE A 864 -8.42 -13.25 -39.38
CA ILE A 864 -9.72 -13.01 -40.02
C ILE A 864 -10.59 -14.27 -39.84
N GLU A 865 -11.85 -14.12 -39.42
CA GLU A 865 -12.81 -15.21 -39.27
C GLU A 865 -13.17 -15.81 -40.63
N GLU A 866 -13.14 -17.16 -40.76
CA GLU A 866 -13.53 -17.89 -41.98
C GLU A 866 -15.02 -18.03 -42.20
#